data_905bff687f2a002ff6d8ebed3c125a59
#
_entry.id   905bff687f2a002ff6d8ebed3c125a59
#
_cell.length_a   1.000
_cell.length_b   1.000
_cell.length_c   1.000
_cell.angle_alpha   90.00
_cell.angle_beta   90.00
_cell.angle_gamma   90.00
#
_symmetry.space_group_name_H-M   'P 1'
#
loop_
_entity.id
_entity.type
_entity.pdbx_description
1 polymer ?
#
loop_
_entity_poly.entity_id
_entity_poly.type
_entity_poly.pdbx_seq_one_letter_code
_entity_poly.pdbx_strand_id
1 'polypeptide(L)'
;MSLKNNISTGSLKQLKQIMNKYLIIYLAVALCSIEAFGQSMERRADNIVSFSKTYGVARWFVPSDEAARTDWNRLALEGVSRVSDCEDSDELADSLESIFDDIIPMFSVDDIPESDVINRYYATDHSDMKPIRWQHFGVDLGPESHDYISRRTNRPYDTKNTSKFAFTGYVRSEESDTDSVRLEVVCRGYDSAEPIKGCFHFCTWTNTEEYITPLYRVDPLTEELGQEWEKVTMTLELPDKISSRYINWGIFPEGDGKIAVQSVRIITGSGKEIYSLDCTKGFDYVGNHCYLGYRTYLYMETEDGLIAFSRNDVYEDTESRNLINLPVADGLYAHIPLLLYDGYDKPAGKKEENQNREYSEEERNIADIIVMWNVIRYFSPYLSESGMNWDLELEKAVRSVLEGEDGIRVLKRMVGGLRDAHVYYPNETIDMRQNVLPAVIAYIEDKAVVLESMDPMLKPGDVLITADKKNVAKYAQDEMTLFSASDLTSSSWLYQSPMPCDSAEVRCVIQRNGKKLTMNVPSIPKGYYFQLYWQNYYSNLEASRWIDDDVCYINLTNTSFNAIGDLLEKREADDYVIIDMRKRSSGFITREILQYIAPDLIYKNIPDYALKSSYPEVKNPTYRAEYVSPMSKTPNEHIIFLSGPRNISNEEIFLDFVKHRGVGVIIGENSAGISGAINTATLPSGLKVSFSGQRAYSNSGMEEDYYINGVTPHIVVNTTVKDLADGKDPQFETALKMIDNQL
;
A
#
# COMPACT_ATOMS: atom_id res chain seq x y z
N MET A 1 5.32 -89.73 -1.81
CA MET A 1 4.36 -89.42 -2.86
C MET A 1 4.45 -87.93 -3.17
N SER A 2 5.14 -87.59 -4.24
CA SER A 2 5.41 -86.20 -4.70
C SER A 2 4.39 -85.82 -5.70
N LEU A 3 3.52 -84.86 -5.42
CA LEU A 3 2.64 -84.17 -6.36
C LEU A 3 3.40 -82.99 -6.98
N LYS A 4 3.98 -83.24 -8.15
CA LYS A 4 4.47 -82.13 -9.02
C LYS A 4 3.24 -81.53 -9.73
N ASN A 5 2.89 -80.29 -9.39
CA ASN A 5 1.92 -79.51 -10.15
C ASN A 5 2.55 -79.11 -11.49
N ASN A 6 2.15 -79.71 -12.56
CA ASN A 6 2.40 -79.30 -13.92
C ASN A 6 1.43 -78.18 -14.31
N ILE A 7 1.80 -76.90 -14.06
CA ILE A 7 1.12 -75.80 -14.69
C ILE A 7 1.71 -75.68 -16.13
N SER A 8 0.90 -75.96 -17.14
CA SER A 8 1.34 -75.91 -18.53
C SER A 8 1.80 -74.49 -18.92
N THR A 9 2.89 -74.39 -19.65
CA THR A 9 3.43 -73.11 -20.17
C THR A 9 2.43 -72.31 -21.01
N GLY A 10 1.38 -72.95 -21.49
CA GLY A 10 0.25 -72.31 -22.23
C GLY A 10 -0.67 -71.50 -21.32
N SER A 11 -0.97 -72.00 -20.12
CA SER A 11 -1.86 -71.27 -19.18
C SER A 11 -1.18 -70.03 -18.59
N LEU A 12 0.12 -70.04 -18.39
CA LEU A 12 0.91 -68.86 -17.95
C LEU A 12 0.98 -67.78 -19.05
N LYS A 13 1.08 -68.14 -20.32
CA LYS A 13 1.02 -67.20 -21.44
C LYS A 13 -0.38 -66.58 -21.59
N GLN A 14 -1.43 -67.33 -21.42
CA GLN A 14 -2.79 -66.81 -21.45
C GLN A 14 -3.08 -65.89 -20.27
N LEU A 15 -2.66 -66.19 -19.07
CA LEU A 15 -2.77 -65.33 -17.89
C LEU A 15 -2.01 -64.00 -18.09
N LYS A 16 -0.78 -64.03 -18.60
CA LYS A 16 -0.02 -62.82 -18.95
C LYS A 16 -0.72 -61.95 -20.03
N GLN A 17 -1.30 -62.57 -21.06
CA GLN A 17 -2.05 -61.84 -22.07
C GLN A 17 -3.31 -61.20 -21.49
N ILE A 18 -4.04 -61.93 -20.63
CA ILE A 18 -5.21 -61.37 -19.92
C ILE A 18 -4.82 -60.24 -18.98
N MET A 19 -3.79 -60.43 -18.17
CA MET A 19 -3.26 -59.39 -17.28
C MET A 19 -2.80 -58.12 -18.06
N ASN A 20 -2.06 -58.28 -19.15
CA ASN A 20 -1.66 -57.15 -19.99
C ASN A 20 -2.88 -56.42 -20.62
N LYS A 21 -3.91 -57.16 -21.02
CA LYS A 21 -5.15 -56.54 -21.58
C LYS A 21 -5.89 -55.73 -20.52
N TYR A 22 -6.00 -56.24 -19.30
CA TYR A 22 -6.62 -55.48 -18.18
C TYR A 22 -5.76 -54.29 -17.72
N LEU A 23 -4.43 -54.43 -17.73
CA LEU A 23 -3.52 -53.34 -17.43
C LEU A 23 -3.63 -52.19 -18.46
N ILE A 24 -3.75 -52.53 -19.77
CA ILE A 24 -3.91 -51.53 -20.83
C ILE A 24 -5.29 -50.85 -20.69
N ILE A 25 -6.36 -51.60 -20.38
CA ILE A 25 -7.67 -51.03 -20.14
C ILE A 25 -7.67 -50.13 -18.90
N TYR A 26 -7.03 -50.54 -17.82
CA TYR A 26 -6.89 -49.76 -16.60
C TYR A 26 -6.11 -48.46 -16.85
N LEU A 27 -4.98 -48.53 -17.57
CA LEU A 27 -4.21 -47.37 -18.00
C LEU A 27 -4.98 -46.43 -18.92
N ALA A 28 -5.74 -46.96 -19.87
CA ALA A 28 -6.58 -46.15 -20.75
C ALA A 28 -7.71 -45.45 -19.99
N VAL A 29 -8.40 -46.16 -19.07
CA VAL A 29 -9.42 -45.56 -18.20
C VAL A 29 -8.80 -44.49 -17.27
N ALA A 30 -7.62 -44.76 -16.68
CA ALA A 30 -6.91 -43.78 -15.87
C ALA A 30 -6.49 -42.54 -16.67
N LEU A 31 -5.99 -42.71 -17.89
CA LEU A 31 -5.67 -41.60 -18.80
C LEU A 31 -6.91 -40.78 -19.18
N CYS A 32 -8.00 -41.43 -19.59
CA CYS A 32 -9.27 -40.74 -19.88
C CYS A 32 -9.83 -40.00 -18.65
N SER A 33 -9.68 -40.58 -17.45
CA SER A 33 -10.10 -39.94 -16.21
C SER A 33 -9.25 -38.71 -15.88
N ILE A 34 -7.93 -38.77 -16.13
CA ILE A 34 -7.00 -37.64 -15.94
C ILE A 34 -7.30 -36.54 -16.96
N GLU A 35 -7.56 -36.88 -18.24
CA GLU A 35 -7.92 -35.89 -19.26
C GLU A 35 -9.28 -35.24 -18.95
N ALA A 36 -10.30 -36.03 -18.56
CA ALA A 36 -11.59 -35.48 -18.17
C ALA A 36 -11.51 -34.58 -16.92
N PHE A 37 -10.70 -34.96 -15.95
CA PHE A 37 -10.45 -34.16 -14.76
C PHE A 37 -9.72 -32.86 -15.12
N GLY A 38 -8.69 -32.90 -15.96
CA GLY A 38 -7.97 -31.74 -16.45
C GLY A 38 -8.88 -30.74 -17.19
N GLN A 39 -9.73 -31.25 -18.11
CA GLN A 39 -10.70 -30.43 -18.84
C GLN A 39 -11.75 -29.79 -17.92
N SER A 40 -12.25 -30.52 -16.91
CA SER A 40 -13.15 -29.97 -15.89
C SER A 40 -12.51 -28.86 -15.07
N MET A 41 -11.25 -29.03 -14.67
CA MET A 41 -10.53 -28.03 -13.89
C MET A 41 -10.21 -26.77 -14.71
N GLU A 42 -9.88 -26.92 -15.97
CA GLU A 42 -9.66 -25.80 -16.90
C GLU A 42 -10.93 -24.95 -17.06
N ARG A 43 -12.06 -25.61 -17.37
CA ARG A 43 -13.36 -24.93 -17.47
C ARG A 43 -13.73 -24.20 -16.18
N ARG A 44 -13.55 -24.85 -15.05
CA ARG A 44 -13.80 -24.26 -13.74
C ARG A 44 -12.99 -22.97 -13.51
N ALA A 45 -11.71 -22.99 -13.90
CA ALA A 45 -10.87 -21.81 -13.83
C ALA A 45 -11.35 -20.69 -14.76
N ASP A 46 -11.74 -21.01 -16.00
CA ASP A 46 -12.23 -20.04 -16.98
C ASP A 46 -13.55 -19.40 -16.54
N ASN A 47 -14.48 -20.19 -15.98
CA ASN A 47 -15.73 -19.68 -15.40
C ASN A 47 -15.46 -18.68 -14.27
N ILE A 48 -14.54 -19.01 -13.35
CA ILE A 48 -14.15 -18.14 -12.24
C ILE A 48 -13.49 -16.86 -12.74
N VAL A 49 -12.61 -16.94 -13.75
CA VAL A 49 -11.97 -15.76 -14.36
C VAL A 49 -13.01 -14.85 -15.00
N SER A 50 -13.98 -15.40 -15.72
CA SER A 50 -15.08 -14.65 -16.34
C SER A 50 -15.95 -13.97 -15.30
N PHE A 51 -16.32 -14.69 -14.24
CA PHE A 51 -17.01 -14.11 -13.08
C PHE A 51 -16.19 -12.99 -12.45
N SER A 52 -14.87 -13.19 -12.23
CA SER A 52 -13.99 -12.19 -11.62
C SER A 52 -14.00 -10.86 -12.38
N LYS A 53 -13.92 -10.91 -13.70
CA LYS A 53 -13.94 -9.72 -14.57
C LYS A 53 -15.29 -9.01 -14.49
N THR A 54 -16.39 -9.76 -14.58
CA THR A 54 -17.76 -9.21 -14.45
C THR A 54 -17.98 -8.58 -13.08
N TYR A 55 -17.59 -9.28 -12.01
CA TYR A 55 -17.66 -8.80 -10.64
C TYR A 55 -16.94 -7.47 -10.44
N GLY A 56 -15.73 -7.33 -10.99
CA GLY A 56 -14.95 -6.10 -10.82
C GLY A 56 -15.60 -4.89 -11.49
N VAL A 57 -16.11 -5.04 -12.71
CA VAL A 57 -16.85 -3.97 -13.38
C VAL A 57 -18.13 -3.65 -12.62
N ALA A 58 -18.88 -4.67 -12.21
CA ALA A 58 -20.12 -4.51 -11.47
C ALA A 58 -19.92 -3.75 -10.16
N ARG A 59 -18.92 -4.14 -9.37
CA ARG A 59 -18.62 -3.56 -8.06
C ARG A 59 -18.23 -2.09 -8.14
N TRP A 60 -17.36 -1.75 -9.07
CA TRP A 60 -16.69 -0.44 -9.05
C TRP A 60 -17.30 0.58 -10.00
N PHE A 61 -18.05 0.12 -11.01
CA PHE A 61 -18.47 1.03 -12.07
C PHE A 61 -19.98 1.03 -12.36
N VAL A 62 -20.75 0.07 -11.84
CA VAL A 62 -22.21 0.11 -11.96
C VAL A 62 -22.79 1.09 -10.94
N PRO A 63 -23.47 2.17 -11.39
CA PRO A 63 -23.87 3.24 -10.47
C PRO A 63 -25.26 3.07 -9.85
N SER A 64 -25.84 1.84 -9.88
CA SER A 64 -27.16 1.57 -9.26
C SER A 64 -27.12 1.72 -7.74
N ASP A 65 -28.27 1.97 -7.12
CA ASP A 65 -28.39 2.06 -5.67
C ASP A 65 -28.18 0.70 -5.00
N GLU A 66 -28.55 -0.38 -5.67
CA GLU A 66 -28.33 -1.74 -5.22
C GLU A 66 -26.84 -2.10 -5.23
N ALA A 67 -26.12 -1.79 -6.31
CA ALA A 67 -24.65 -2.00 -6.36
C ALA A 67 -23.93 -1.25 -5.24
N ALA A 68 -24.38 -0.03 -4.92
CA ALA A 68 -23.79 0.77 -3.83
C ALA A 68 -24.07 0.21 -2.42
N ARG A 69 -25.06 -0.67 -2.26
CA ARG A 69 -25.44 -1.28 -0.97
C ARG A 69 -25.06 -2.75 -0.84
N THR A 70 -24.64 -3.37 -1.92
CA THR A 70 -24.32 -4.80 -1.97
C THR A 70 -23.13 -5.12 -1.09
N ASP A 71 -23.23 -6.23 -0.34
CA ASP A 71 -22.08 -6.85 0.32
C ASP A 71 -21.24 -7.60 -0.72
N TRP A 72 -20.33 -6.88 -1.33
CA TRP A 72 -19.50 -7.39 -2.42
C TRP A 72 -18.55 -8.52 -1.98
N ASN A 73 -18.10 -8.53 -0.74
CA ASN A 73 -17.26 -9.62 -0.26
C ASN A 73 -18.04 -10.92 -0.16
N ARG A 74 -19.29 -10.85 0.28
CA ARG A 74 -20.20 -12.00 0.29
C ARG A 74 -20.54 -12.42 -1.12
N LEU A 75 -20.82 -11.47 -2.03
CA LEU A 75 -21.12 -11.77 -3.42
C LEU A 75 -19.95 -12.47 -4.13
N ALA A 76 -18.71 -12.14 -3.81
CA ALA A 76 -17.55 -12.84 -4.34
C ALA A 76 -17.55 -14.33 -3.96
N LEU A 77 -17.84 -14.64 -2.69
CA LEU A 77 -17.96 -16.03 -2.21
C LEU A 77 -19.08 -16.79 -2.90
N GLU A 78 -20.26 -16.18 -2.99
CA GLU A 78 -21.45 -16.76 -3.62
C GLU A 78 -21.22 -16.99 -5.11
N GLY A 79 -20.64 -16.01 -5.79
CA GLY A 79 -20.35 -16.10 -7.22
C GLY A 79 -19.36 -17.21 -7.55
N VAL A 80 -18.24 -17.30 -6.82
CA VAL A 80 -17.28 -18.42 -6.99
C VAL A 80 -17.98 -19.76 -6.87
N SER A 81 -18.81 -19.91 -5.83
CA SER A 81 -19.53 -21.16 -5.60
C SER A 81 -20.51 -21.53 -6.71
N ARG A 82 -21.19 -20.54 -7.31
CA ARG A 82 -22.17 -20.78 -8.37
C ARG A 82 -21.53 -21.09 -9.71
N VAL A 83 -20.50 -20.32 -10.11
CA VAL A 83 -19.91 -20.46 -11.44
C VAL A 83 -18.94 -21.65 -11.53
N SER A 84 -18.41 -22.12 -10.40
CA SER A 84 -17.44 -23.23 -10.38
C SER A 84 -17.98 -24.51 -11.00
N ASP A 85 -19.26 -24.78 -10.87
CA ASP A 85 -19.89 -26.04 -11.29
C ASP A 85 -20.58 -25.95 -12.67
N CYS A 86 -20.55 -24.78 -13.36
CA CYS A 86 -21.15 -24.64 -14.67
C CYS A 86 -20.44 -25.53 -15.72
N GLU A 87 -21.21 -26.33 -16.44
CA GLU A 87 -20.67 -27.33 -17.39
C GLU A 87 -20.47 -26.77 -18.79
N ASP A 88 -21.17 -25.68 -19.14
CA ASP A 88 -21.07 -25.01 -20.43
C ASP A 88 -21.28 -23.49 -20.35
N SER A 89 -21.21 -22.82 -21.51
CA SER A 89 -21.32 -21.37 -21.61
C SER A 89 -22.73 -20.84 -21.31
N ASP A 90 -23.76 -21.63 -21.59
CA ASP A 90 -25.15 -21.24 -21.34
C ASP A 90 -25.45 -21.30 -19.84
N GLU A 91 -24.99 -22.33 -19.14
CA GLU A 91 -25.08 -22.41 -17.68
C GLU A 91 -24.30 -21.29 -16.98
N LEU A 92 -23.12 -20.92 -17.52
CA LEU A 92 -22.34 -19.80 -17.01
C LEU A 92 -23.10 -18.48 -17.22
N ALA A 93 -23.70 -18.26 -18.39
CA ALA A 93 -24.50 -17.07 -18.69
C ALA A 93 -25.70 -16.95 -17.74
N ASP A 94 -26.48 -18.02 -17.59
CA ASP A 94 -27.63 -18.08 -16.67
C ASP A 94 -27.19 -17.82 -15.21
N SER A 95 -26.05 -18.37 -14.80
CA SER A 95 -25.50 -18.15 -13.45
C SER A 95 -25.10 -16.71 -13.23
N LEU A 96 -24.42 -16.08 -14.20
CA LEU A 96 -24.04 -14.68 -14.11
C LEU A 96 -25.27 -13.76 -14.09
N GLU A 97 -26.26 -14.00 -14.95
CA GLU A 97 -27.53 -13.27 -14.93
C GLU A 97 -28.20 -13.42 -13.55
N SER A 98 -28.30 -14.64 -13.05
CA SER A 98 -28.87 -14.90 -11.72
C SER A 98 -28.14 -14.22 -10.57
N ILE A 99 -26.83 -13.98 -10.70
CA ILE A 99 -26.03 -13.27 -9.67
C ILE A 99 -26.26 -11.76 -9.75
N PHE A 100 -26.32 -11.18 -10.95
CA PHE A 100 -26.25 -9.74 -11.14
C PHE A 100 -27.57 -9.03 -11.46
N ASP A 101 -28.62 -9.74 -11.86
CA ASP A 101 -29.92 -9.16 -12.24
C ASP A 101 -30.55 -8.25 -11.19
N ASP A 102 -30.38 -8.61 -9.90
CA ASP A 102 -30.90 -7.83 -8.78
C ASP A 102 -30.01 -6.62 -8.40
N ILE A 103 -28.86 -6.50 -9.05
CA ILE A 103 -27.84 -5.48 -8.73
C ILE A 103 -27.66 -4.51 -9.90
N ILE A 104 -27.63 -5.04 -11.12
CA ILE A 104 -27.33 -4.31 -12.34
C ILE A 104 -28.60 -4.16 -13.17
N PRO A 105 -29.15 -2.94 -13.27
CA PRO A 105 -30.28 -2.71 -14.16
C PRO A 105 -29.95 -3.11 -15.61
N MET A 106 -30.86 -3.86 -16.24
CA MET A 106 -30.76 -4.27 -17.65
C MET A 106 -29.51 -5.15 -17.95
N PHE A 107 -29.01 -5.88 -16.97
CA PHE A 107 -27.93 -6.82 -17.18
C PHE A 107 -28.36 -7.96 -18.10
N SER A 108 -27.53 -8.34 -19.05
CA SER A 108 -27.71 -9.57 -19.86
C SER A 108 -26.36 -10.15 -20.26
N VAL A 109 -26.36 -11.45 -20.53
CA VAL A 109 -25.23 -12.18 -21.10
C VAL A 109 -25.68 -12.86 -22.37
N ASP A 110 -25.34 -12.28 -23.50
CA ASP A 110 -25.78 -12.78 -24.82
C ASP A 110 -24.74 -12.46 -25.93
N ASP A 111 -25.08 -12.80 -27.18
CA ASP A 111 -24.24 -12.59 -28.36
C ASP A 111 -24.59 -11.31 -29.15
N ILE A 112 -25.40 -10.43 -28.58
CA ILE A 112 -25.88 -9.22 -29.24
C ILE A 112 -24.75 -8.22 -29.46
N PRO A 113 -24.60 -7.61 -30.65
CA PRO A 113 -23.60 -6.57 -30.89
C PRO A 113 -23.78 -5.34 -30.00
N GLU A 114 -22.67 -4.74 -29.57
CA GLU A 114 -22.66 -3.54 -28.70
C GLU A 114 -23.57 -2.41 -29.19
N SER A 115 -23.58 -2.14 -30.50
CA SER A 115 -24.43 -1.13 -31.10
C SER A 115 -25.91 -1.34 -30.85
N ASP A 116 -26.37 -2.59 -30.90
CA ASP A 116 -27.77 -2.93 -30.71
C ASP A 116 -28.18 -2.88 -29.24
N VAL A 117 -27.25 -3.25 -28.36
CA VAL A 117 -27.41 -3.10 -26.89
C VAL A 117 -27.51 -1.62 -26.54
N ILE A 118 -26.57 -0.79 -27.00
CA ILE A 118 -26.60 0.67 -26.77
C ILE A 118 -27.91 1.27 -27.25
N ASN A 119 -28.38 0.91 -28.46
CA ASN A 119 -29.65 1.38 -28.98
C ASN A 119 -30.85 0.94 -28.13
N ARG A 120 -30.81 -0.26 -27.56
CA ARG A 120 -31.86 -0.74 -26.66
C ARG A 120 -31.89 -0.03 -25.33
N TYR A 121 -30.71 0.22 -24.73
CA TYR A 121 -30.56 0.83 -23.40
C TYR A 121 -30.79 2.35 -23.41
N TYR A 122 -30.38 3.04 -24.47
CA TYR A 122 -30.39 4.51 -24.54
C TYR A 122 -31.29 5.06 -25.66
N ALA A 123 -32.28 4.23 -26.11
CA ALA A 123 -33.23 4.62 -27.14
C ALA A 123 -34.16 5.78 -26.71
N THR A 124 -34.32 6.00 -25.40
CA THR A 124 -35.17 7.06 -24.86
C THR A 124 -34.39 8.35 -24.74
N ASP A 125 -35.01 9.51 -25.02
CA ASP A 125 -34.40 10.82 -24.75
C ASP A 125 -34.29 11.04 -23.23
N HIS A 126 -33.08 11.21 -22.76
CA HIS A 126 -32.73 11.43 -21.36
C HIS A 126 -32.20 12.85 -21.09
N SER A 127 -32.39 13.78 -22.03
CA SER A 127 -31.84 15.14 -21.96
C SER A 127 -32.26 15.92 -20.69
N ASP A 128 -33.45 15.62 -20.15
CA ASP A 128 -33.98 16.21 -18.91
C ASP A 128 -33.62 15.45 -17.64
N MET A 129 -32.89 14.32 -17.74
CA MET A 129 -32.54 13.46 -16.60
C MET A 129 -31.12 13.66 -16.16
N LYS A 130 -30.88 13.50 -14.86
CA LYS A 130 -29.54 13.60 -14.29
C LYS A 130 -28.76 12.29 -14.46
N PRO A 131 -27.56 12.33 -15.07
CA PRO A 131 -26.72 11.14 -15.23
C PRO A 131 -26.12 10.71 -13.91
N ILE A 132 -26.07 9.39 -13.69
CA ILE A 132 -25.44 8.78 -12.52
C ILE A 132 -24.27 7.93 -12.99
N ARG A 133 -23.07 8.24 -12.48
CA ARG A 133 -21.81 7.53 -12.77
C ARG A 133 -20.98 7.43 -11.50
N TRP A 134 -20.15 6.41 -11.41
CA TRP A 134 -19.08 6.38 -10.43
C TRP A 134 -17.93 7.31 -10.82
N GLN A 135 -17.35 7.93 -9.80
CA GLN A 135 -16.11 8.68 -9.87
C GLN A 135 -15.22 8.29 -8.70
N HIS A 136 -14.03 7.81 -9.03
CA HIS A 136 -13.03 7.39 -8.07
C HIS A 136 -11.82 8.31 -8.12
N PHE A 137 -11.27 8.61 -6.91
CA PHE A 137 -9.93 9.18 -6.70
C PHE A 137 -9.15 8.16 -5.87
N GLY A 138 -8.40 7.26 -6.51
CA GLY A 138 -8.09 5.99 -5.92
C GLY A 138 -9.39 5.22 -5.68
N VAL A 139 -9.48 4.49 -4.59
CA VAL A 139 -10.72 3.80 -4.21
C VAL A 139 -10.96 3.87 -2.71
N ASP A 140 -12.17 4.24 -2.31
CA ASP A 140 -12.63 4.13 -0.93
C ASP A 140 -12.98 2.66 -0.63
N LEU A 141 -12.15 2.02 0.20
CA LEU A 141 -12.30 0.63 0.64
C LEU A 141 -12.86 0.51 2.06
N GLY A 142 -13.30 1.61 2.64
CA GLY A 142 -13.89 1.65 3.98
C GLY A 142 -13.10 2.49 5.00
N PRO A 143 -13.27 2.23 6.31
CA PRO A 143 -12.82 3.13 7.38
C PRO A 143 -11.31 3.43 7.40
N GLU A 144 -10.49 2.61 6.78
CA GLU A 144 -9.02 2.78 6.73
C GLU A 144 -8.55 3.52 5.46
N SER A 145 -9.48 3.88 4.56
CA SER A 145 -9.21 4.54 3.28
C SER A 145 -9.40 6.06 3.35
N HIS A 146 -8.89 6.72 4.37
CA HIS A 146 -9.14 8.15 4.63
C HIS A 146 -8.74 9.10 3.49
N ASP A 147 -7.89 8.63 2.60
CA ASP A 147 -7.25 9.43 1.56
C ASP A 147 -7.88 9.24 0.18
N TYR A 148 -8.91 8.39 0.08
CA TYR A 148 -9.49 7.96 -1.18
C TYR A 148 -10.99 8.25 -1.23
N ILE A 149 -11.50 8.49 -2.44
CA ILE A 149 -12.89 8.90 -2.65
C ILE A 149 -13.52 8.02 -3.71
N SER A 150 -14.65 7.40 -3.38
CA SER A 150 -15.53 6.74 -4.33
C SER A 150 -16.92 7.34 -4.19
N ARG A 151 -17.43 8.03 -5.20
CA ARG A 151 -18.74 8.68 -5.17
C ARG A 151 -19.53 8.46 -6.46
N ARG A 152 -20.83 8.56 -6.37
CA ARG A 152 -21.71 8.57 -7.55
C ARG A 152 -22.19 10.00 -7.83
N THR A 153 -22.15 10.40 -9.10
CA THR A 153 -22.74 11.71 -9.50
C THR A 153 -24.23 11.71 -9.22
N ASN A 154 -24.77 12.87 -8.85
CA ASN A 154 -26.20 13.05 -8.56
C ASN A 154 -26.78 12.10 -7.50
N ARG A 155 -25.95 11.61 -6.59
CA ARG A 155 -26.32 10.82 -5.42
C ARG A 155 -25.70 11.41 -4.16
N PRO A 156 -26.37 11.28 -2.98
CA PRO A 156 -25.78 11.68 -1.71
C PRO A 156 -24.44 10.98 -1.50
N TYR A 157 -23.44 11.73 -1.10
CA TYR A 157 -22.11 11.19 -0.75
C TYR A 157 -21.97 11.11 0.78
N ASP A 158 -21.59 9.94 1.28
CA ASP A 158 -21.32 9.77 2.72
C ASP A 158 -19.89 10.23 3.03
N THR A 159 -19.77 11.42 3.61
CA THR A 159 -18.50 12.06 3.94
C THR A 159 -17.78 11.45 5.15
N LYS A 160 -18.24 10.33 5.72
CA LYS A 160 -17.65 9.75 6.95
C LYS A 160 -16.18 9.38 6.82
N ASN A 161 -15.69 9.13 5.61
CA ASN A 161 -14.33 8.65 5.34
C ASN A 161 -13.42 9.67 4.66
N THR A 162 -13.83 10.92 4.46
CA THR A 162 -12.98 11.95 3.85
C THR A 162 -12.33 12.82 4.92
N SER A 163 -11.16 13.41 4.59
CA SER A 163 -10.59 14.47 5.43
C SER A 163 -11.63 15.55 5.65
N LYS A 164 -12.15 15.65 6.87
CA LYS A 164 -13.19 16.62 7.20
C LYS A 164 -12.71 18.06 7.07
N PHE A 165 -11.39 18.28 7.11
CA PHE A 165 -10.83 19.61 7.22
C PHE A 165 -10.42 20.17 5.86
N ALA A 166 -10.90 21.37 5.53
CA ALA A 166 -10.38 22.16 4.44
C ALA A 166 -8.99 22.71 4.79
N PHE A 167 -8.86 23.25 6.00
CA PHE A 167 -7.57 23.71 6.54
C PHE A 167 -7.33 22.98 7.87
N THR A 168 -6.14 22.44 8.07
CA THR A 168 -5.76 21.86 9.36
C THR A 168 -4.26 22.01 9.59
N GLY A 169 -3.89 22.20 10.84
CA GLY A 169 -2.50 22.32 11.23
C GLY A 169 -2.28 21.90 12.66
N TYR A 170 -1.02 21.75 12.99
CA TYR A 170 -0.60 21.52 14.36
C TYR A 170 0.59 22.41 14.68
N VAL A 171 0.69 22.80 15.94
CA VAL A 171 1.84 23.51 16.48
C VAL A 171 2.32 22.79 17.72
N ARG A 172 3.61 22.63 17.85
CA ARG A 172 4.25 22.15 19.08
C ARG A 172 4.42 23.33 20.02
N SER A 173 3.82 23.26 21.20
CA SER A 173 4.05 24.24 22.26
C SER A 173 5.02 23.67 23.29
N GLU A 174 6.12 24.33 23.51
CA GLU A 174 7.11 24.00 24.56
C GLU A 174 6.87 24.76 25.86
N GLU A 175 5.86 25.65 25.89
CA GLU A 175 5.55 26.44 27.06
C GLU A 175 4.79 25.64 28.12
N SER A 176 5.50 25.28 29.20
CA SER A 176 4.97 24.58 30.36
C SER A 176 4.06 25.46 31.25
N ASP A 177 4.03 26.78 31.05
CA ASP A 177 3.37 27.75 31.93
C ASP A 177 2.07 28.35 31.39
N THR A 178 1.48 27.71 30.38
CA THR A 178 0.21 28.16 29.77
C THR A 178 -0.97 27.36 30.32
N ASP A 179 -1.90 28.05 30.99
CA ASP A 179 -3.13 27.48 31.53
C ASP A 179 -4.22 27.33 30.45
N SER A 180 -4.06 28.01 29.32
CA SER A 180 -5.00 27.96 28.21
C SER A 180 -4.35 28.36 26.89
N VAL A 181 -4.93 27.92 25.77
CA VAL A 181 -4.62 28.37 24.41
C VAL A 181 -5.88 28.78 23.68
N ARG A 182 -5.78 29.80 22.87
CA ARG A 182 -6.90 30.36 22.11
C ARG A 182 -6.61 30.30 20.59
N LEU A 183 -7.51 29.67 19.85
CA LEU A 183 -7.56 29.72 18.39
C LEU A 183 -8.38 30.93 17.97
N GLU A 184 -7.84 31.77 17.09
CA GLU A 184 -8.55 32.87 16.41
C GLU A 184 -8.50 32.63 14.91
N VAL A 185 -9.66 32.62 14.27
CA VAL A 185 -9.82 32.44 12.82
C VAL A 185 -10.58 33.64 12.28
N VAL A 186 -10.00 34.34 11.32
CA VAL A 186 -10.71 35.37 10.54
C VAL A 186 -11.21 34.72 9.26
N CYS A 187 -12.51 34.59 9.13
CA CYS A 187 -13.16 33.88 8.02
C CYS A 187 -14.54 34.50 7.67
N ARG A 188 -15.10 34.07 6.56
CA ARG A 188 -16.45 34.42 6.13
C ARG A 188 -17.03 33.34 5.21
N GLY A 189 -18.35 33.38 5.01
CA GLY A 189 -19.00 32.73 3.88
C GLY A 189 -18.61 33.40 2.57
N TYR A 190 -18.55 32.63 1.48
CA TYR A 190 -18.20 33.19 0.18
C TYR A 190 -19.22 32.81 -0.88
N ASP A 191 -19.63 33.83 -1.68
CA ASP A 191 -20.52 33.68 -2.84
C ASP A 191 -21.82 32.88 -2.52
N SER A 192 -22.46 33.21 -1.40
CA SER A 192 -23.71 32.60 -0.97
C SER A 192 -24.68 33.68 -0.52
N ALA A 193 -25.94 33.61 -0.96
CA ALA A 193 -26.99 34.54 -0.54
C ALA A 193 -27.41 34.31 0.93
N GLU A 194 -27.29 33.07 1.42
CA GLU A 194 -27.58 32.69 2.79
C GLU A 194 -26.27 32.42 3.55
N PRO A 195 -26.26 32.62 4.87
CA PRO A 195 -25.10 32.26 5.69
C PRO A 195 -24.69 30.80 5.50
N ILE A 196 -23.40 30.51 5.44
CA ILE A 196 -22.88 29.15 5.39
C ILE A 196 -22.48 28.69 6.80
N LYS A 197 -22.56 27.41 7.07
CA LYS A 197 -22.05 26.86 8.31
C LYS A 197 -20.57 26.53 8.19
N GLY A 198 -19.74 27.24 8.98
CA GLY A 198 -18.34 26.93 9.17
C GLY A 198 -18.13 26.07 10.40
N CYS A 199 -17.41 24.98 10.27
CA CYS A 199 -17.09 24.06 11.37
C CYS A 199 -15.63 24.24 11.79
N PHE A 200 -15.39 24.31 13.09
CA PHE A 200 -14.08 24.56 13.69
C PHE A 200 -13.76 23.49 14.72
N HIS A 201 -12.55 22.96 14.67
CA HIS A 201 -12.01 21.98 15.61
C HIS A 201 -10.78 22.51 16.30
N PHE A 202 -10.67 22.23 17.60
CA PHE A 202 -9.51 22.62 18.38
C PHE A 202 -9.25 21.60 19.50
N CYS A 203 -8.04 21.00 19.54
CA CYS A 203 -7.67 19.99 20.53
C CYS A 203 -6.18 19.95 20.78
N THR A 204 -5.76 19.28 21.87
CA THR A 204 -4.35 18.97 22.12
C THR A 204 -4.14 17.46 22.11
N TRP A 205 -2.92 17.09 21.72
CA TRP A 205 -2.46 15.71 21.75
C TRP A 205 -1.19 15.64 22.60
N THR A 206 -1.05 14.58 23.39
CA THR A 206 0.27 14.22 23.94
C THR A 206 0.80 13.01 23.20
N ASN A 207 2.11 13.05 22.96
CA ASN A 207 2.83 11.87 22.50
C ASN A 207 3.30 11.12 23.76
N THR A 208 2.51 10.19 24.25
CA THR A 208 3.02 9.18 25.17
C THR A 208 3.45 7.99 24.32
N GLU A 209 4.56 7.35 24.65
CA GLU A 209 5.25 6.32 23.86
C GLU A 209 4.35 5.14 23.36
N GLU A 210 3.11 5.03 23.79
CA GLU A 210 2.20 3.94 23.45
C GLU A 210 0.96 4.34 22.64
N TYR A 211 0.41 5.56 22.75
CA TYR A 211 -0.81 5.95 22.04
C TYR A 211 -0.92 7.46 21.81
N ILE A 212 -1.35 7.87 20.61
CA ILE A 212 -1.80 9.22 20.31
C ILE A 212 -3.25 9.34 20.75
N THR A 213 -3.52 9.85 21.93
CA THR A 213 -4.86 10.13 22.42
C THR A 213 -5.09 11.63 22.58
N PRO A 214 -6.23 12.19 22.15
CA PRO A 214 -6.55 13.58 22.46
C PRO A 214 -6.72 13.72 23.98
N LEU A 215 -5.87 14.53 24.62
CA LEU A 215 -5.92 14.80 26.06
C LEU A 215 -7.03 15.77 26.41
N TYR A 216 -7.13 16.86 25.64
CA TYR A 216 -8.13 17.91 25.84
C TYR A 216 -8.75 18.25 24.50
N ARG A 217 -10.07 18.35 24.48
CA ARG A 217 -10.87 18.63 23.31
C ARG A 217 -11.94 19.66 23.65
N VAL A 218 -12.04 20.67 22.82
CA VAL A 218 -13.25 21.51 22.80
C VAL A 218 -14.26 20.85 21.88
N ASP A 219 -15.53 20.88 22.23
CA ASP A 219 -16.59 20.45 21.31
C ASP A 219 -16.49 21.23 20.01
N PRO A 220 -16.67 20.59 18.86
CA PRO A 220 -16.62 21.28 17.57
C PRO A 220 -17.60 22.45 17.57
N LEU A 221 -17.11 23.64 17.22
CA LEU A 221 -17.92 24.83 17.07
C LEU A 221 -18.45 24.91 15.64
N THR A 222 -19.75 25.15 15.48
CA THR A 222 -20.37 25.44 14.19
C THR A 222 -20.96 26.84 14.24
N GLU A 223 -20.51 27.70 13.34
CA GLU A 223 -20.95 29.09 13.23
C GLU A 223 -21.59 29.35 11.88
N GLU A 224 -22.64 30.20 11.86
CA GLU A 224 -23.24 30.70 10.65
C GLU A 224 -22.46 31.93 10.17
N LEU A 225 -21.72 31.79 9.07
CA LEU A 225 -20.82 32.81 8.51
C LEU A 225 -21.55 33.59 7.41
N GLY A 226 -21.65 34.90 7.61
CA GLY A 226 -22.10 35.83 6.59
C GLY A 226 -21.02 36.14 5.55
N GLN A 227 -21.28 37.16 4.72
CA GLN A 227 -20.34 37.61 3.67
C GLN A 227 -19.26 38.57 4.19
N GLU A 228 -19.44 39.12 5.38
CA GLU A 228 -18.44 39.97 6.03
C GLU A 228 -17.41 39.17 6.78
N TRP A 229 -16.20 39.71 6.90
CA TRP A 229 -15.13 39.08 7.66
C TRP A 229 -15.45 39.07 9.15
N GLU A 230 -15.51 37.88 9.73
CA GLU A 230 -15.81 37.65 11.12
C GLU A 230 -14.64 36.94 11.83
N LYS A 231 -14.52 37.17 13.11
CA LYS A 231 -13.51 36.52 13.95
C LYS A 231 -14.15 35.45 14.79
N VAL A 232 -13.89 34.20 14.47
CA VAL A 232 -14.26 33.03 15.28
C VAL A 232 -13.16 32.71 16.29
N THR A 233 -13.56 32.44 17.53
CA THR A 233 -12.61 32.21 18.63
C THR A 233 -12.99 30.97 19.42
N MET A 234 -12.03 30.10 19.65
CA MET A 234 -12.15 28.91 20.52
C MET A 234 -11.06 28.94 21.59
N THR A 235 -11.41 28.65 22.83
CA THR A 235 -10.45 28.57 23.94
C THR A 235 -10.40 27.14 24.48
N LEU A 236 -9.20 26.63 24.65
CA LEU A 236 -8.93 25.32 25.22
C LEU A 236 -8.20 25.52 26.56
N GLU A 237 -8.86 25.14 27.64
CA GLU A 237 -8.26 25.15 28.97
C GLU A 237 -7.30 23.97 29.15
N LEU A 238 -6.15 24.21 29.72
CA LEU A 238 -5.06 23.25 29.87
C LEU A 238 -4.74 23.06 31.37
N PRO A 239 -5.48 22.16 32.07
CA PRO A 239 -5.40 22.06 33.54
C PRO A 239 -4.08 21.51 34.06
N ASP A 240 -3.28 20.82 33.23
CA ASP A 240 -2.03 20.21 33.65
C ASP A 240 -0.81 20.82 32.96
N LYS A 241 0.25 21.04 33.73
CA LYS A 241 1.55 21.51 33.24
C LYS A 241 2.31 20.37 32.54
N ILE A 242 2.04 20.17 31.25
CA ILE A 242 2.75 19.17 30.43
C ILE A 242 3.80 19.86 29.59
N SER A 243 5.02 19.33 29.61
CA SER A 243 6.22 19.96 29.05
C SER A 243 6.30 20.04 27.54
N SER A 244 5.51 19.26 26.79
CA SER A 244 5.37 19.42 25.34
C SER A 244 3.99 18.95 24.87
N ARG A 245 3.33 19.77 24.03
CA ARG A 245 1.98 19.51 23.55
C ARG A 245 1.90 19.78 22.05
N TYR A 246 1.21 18.92 21.34
CA TYR A 246 0.76 19.25 20.00
C TYR A 246 -0.65 19.83 20.08
N ILE A 247 -0.80 21.05 19.58
CA ILE A 247 -2.08 21.76 19.47
C ILE A 247 -2.55 21.60 18.04
N ASN A 248 -3.70 20.99 17.84
CA ASN A 248 -4.27 20.70 16.53
C ASN A 248 -5.54 21.53 16.29
N TRP A 249 -5.68 22.05 15.08
CA TRP A 249 -6.84 22.82 14.66
C TRP A 249 -7.32 22.39 13.26
N GLY A 250 -8.60 22.60 12.98
CA GLY A 250 -9.16 22.30 11.68
C GLY A 250 -10.38 23.15 11.37
N ILE A 251 -10.55 23.53 10.11
CA ILE A 251 -11.61 24.39 9.59
C ILE A 251 -12.20 23.74 8.33
N PHE A 252 -13.52 23.71 8.22
CA PHE A 252 -14.21 23.26 7.01
C PHE A 252 -15.63 23.85 6.90
N PRO A 253 -16.16 24.04 5.68
CA PRO A 253 -17.58 24.35 5.50
C PRO A 253 -18.44 23.09 5.68
N GLU A 254 -19.63 23.22 6.25
CA GLU A 254 -20.63 22.16 6.27
C GLU A 254 -21.38 22.11 4.91
N GLY A 255 -21.50 20.92 4.32
CA GLY A 255 -22.19 20.71 3.05
C GLY A 255 -21.45 21.36 1.86
N ASP A 256 -22.19 21.96 0.96
CA ASP A 256 -21.68 22.57 -0.29
C ASP A 256 -21.27 24.05 -0.13
N GLY A 257 -21.12 24.51 1.10
CA GLY A 257 -20.72 25.88 1.40
C GLY A 257 -19.29 26.20 0.95
N LYS A 258 -19.03 27.49 0.68
CA LYS A 258 -17.70 28.01 0.42
C LYS A 258 -17.25 28.85 1.61
N ILE A 259 -16.09 28.53 2.19
CA ILE A 259 -15.49 29.28 3.29
C ILE A 259 -14.23 30.01 2.82
N ALA A 260 -14.18 31.32 3.06
CA ALA A 260 -12.97 32.11 2.89
C ALA A 260 -12.27 32.28 4.22
N VAL A 261 -10.97 32.01 4.26
CA VAL A 261 -10.13 32.19 5.44
C VAL A 261 -9.06 33.23 5.13
N GLN A 262 -8.97 34.24 5.98
CA GLN A 262 -7.97 35.31 5.89
C GLN A 262 -6.75 35.00 6.76
N SER A 263 -6.98 34.55 8.01
CA SER A 263 -5.89 34.24 8.91
C SER A 263 -6.29 33.24 10.01
N VAL A 264 -5.30 32.52 10.51
CA VAL A 264 -5.44 31.62 11.68
C VAL A 264 -4.32 31.97 12.67
N ARG A 265 -4.65 32.13 13.96
CA ARG A 265 -3.67 32.41 15.00
C ARG A 265 -3.93 31.54 16.23
N ILE A 266 -2.86 31.11 16.89
CA ILE A 266 -2.95 30.45 18.19
C ILE A 266 -2.14 31.26 19.22
N ILE A 267 -2.81 31.62 20.30
CA ILE A 267 -2.32 32.54 21.32
C ILE A 267 -2.43 31.85 22.69
N THR A 268 -1.36 31.89 23.49
CA THR A 268 -1.37 31.37 24.86
C THR A 268 -2.21 32.24 25.78
N GLY A 269 -2.60 31.72 26.94
CA GLY A 269 -3.27 32.50 28.00
C GLY A 269 -2.48 33.71 28.45
N SER A 270 -1.15 33.69 28.35
CA SER A 270 -0.26 34.82 28.63
C SER A 270 -0.25 35.92 27.53
N GLY A 271 -0.91 35.65 26.37
CA GLY A 271 -0.98 36.56 25.24
C GLY A 271 0.13 36.40 24.20
N LYS A 272 0.99 35.41 24.34
CA LYS A 272 2.05 35.13 23.35
C LYS A 272 1.45 34.35 22.15
N GLU A 273 1.74 34.84 20.95
CA GLU A 273 1.40 34.14 19.70
C GLU A 273 2.41 33.02 19.46
N ILE A 274 1.90 31.78 19.30
CA ILE A 274 2.70 30.59 19.06
C ILE A 274 2.51 30.02 17.67
N TYR A 275 1.49 30.50 16.94
CA TYR A 275 1.22 30.13 15.56
C TYR A 275 0.49 31.26 14.84
N SER A 276 0.88 31.52 13.61
CA SER A 276 0.23 32.50 12.73
C SER A 276 0.26 32.03 11.29
N LEU A 277 -0.91 31.99 10.67
CA LEU A 277 -1.11 31.71 9.25
C LEU A 277 -1.81 32.90 8.59
N ASP A 278 -1.20 33.44 7.56
CA ASP A 278 -1.73 34.54 6.77
C ASP A 278 -2.13 34.03 5.38
N CYS A 279 -3.43 33.80 5.18
CA CYS A 279 -3.94 33.25 3.94
C CYS A 279 -3.99 34.24 2.78
N THR A 280 -3.70 35.54 3.02
CA THR A 280 -3.58 36.55 1.95
C THR A 280 -2.28 36.39 1.16
N LYS A 281 -1.33 35.61 1.66
CA LYS A 281 -0.05 35.32 1.00
C LYS A 281 -0.13 34.23 -0.08
N GLY A 282 -1.33 33.75 -0.35
CA GLY A 282 -1.62 32.82 -1.44
C GLY A 282 -1.46 31.34 -1.06
N PHE A 283 -1.87 30.52 -2.00
CA PHE A 283 -2.01 29.08 -1.84
C PHE A 283 -0.70 28.36 -1.46
N ASP A 284 0.39 28.70 -2.13
CA ASP A 284 1.69 28.10 -1.87
C ASP A 284 2.20 28.37 -0.45
N TYR A 285 2.02 29.61 0.04
CA TYR A 285 2.37 29.97 1.41
C TYR A 285 1.53 29.18 2.40
N VAL A 286 0.20 29.14 2.19
CA VAL A 286 -0.72 28.42 3.09
C VAL A 286 -0.40 26.94 3.12
N GLY A 287 -0.18 26.30 1.97
CA GLY A 287 0.15 24.88 1.87
C GLY A 287 1.49 24.49 2.51
N ASN A 288 2.41 25.45 2.69
CA ASN A 288 3.67 25.23 3.42
C ASN A 288 3.53 25.36 4.94
N HIS A 289 2.45 25.99 5.44
CA HIS A 289 2.25 26.30 6.85
C HIS A 289 1.09 25.52 7.49
N CYS A 290 0.20 24.93 6.68
CA CYS A 290 -0.86 24.03 7.15
C CYS A 290 -1.14 22.94 6.10
N TYR A 291 -1.87 21.90 6.53
CA TYR A 291 -2.36 20.88 5.60
C TYR A 291 -3.67 21.37 4.97
N LEU A 292 -3.75 21.25 3.64
CA LEU A 292 -4.93 21.54 2.87
C LEU A 292 -5.60 20.22 2.44
N GLY A 293 -6.90 20.14 2.61
CA GLY A 293 -7.69 18.95 2.25
C GLY A 293 -7.96 18.85 0.73
N TYR A 294 -6.91 18.85 -0.08
CA TYR A 294 -6.99 18.87 -1.56
C TYR A 294 -7.89 17.78 -2.17
N ARG A 295 -8.17 16.72 -1.44
CA ARG A 295 -8.97 15.61 -1.94
C ARG A 295 -10.46 15.89 -1.84
N THR A 296 -10.83 16.64 -0.80
CA THR A 296 -12.21 16.97 -0.49
C THR A 296 -12.57 18.38 -0.94
N TYR A 297 -11.56 19.27 -1.02
CA TYR A 297 -11.76 20.68 -1.27
C TYR A 297 -10.94 21.17 -2.47
N LEU A 298 -11.52 22.12 -3.20
CA LEU A 298 -10.83 22.99 -4.13
C LEU A 298 -10.52 24.31 -3.45
N TYR A 299 -9.49 25.00 -3.93
CA TYR A 299 -9.04 26.26 -3.38
C TYR A 299 -8.97 27.32 -4.46
N MET A 300 -9.36 28.53 -4.11
CA MET A 300 -9.27 29.70 -4.96
C MET A 300 -8.62 30.84 -4.18
N GLU A 301 -7.59 31.44 -4.75
CA GLU A 301 -6.92 32.62 -4.18
C GLU A 301 -7.72 33.87 -4.42
N THR A 302 -7.74 34.75 -3.43
CA THR A 302 -8.23 36.11 -3.53
C THR A 302 -7.23 37.07 -2.88
N GLU A 303 -7.37 38.39 -3.16
CA GLU A 303 -6.54 39.41 -2.52
C GLU A 303 -6.69 39.38 -0.97
N ASP A 304 -7.83 38.93 -0.47
CA ASP A 304 -8.19 38.99 0.95
C ASP A 304 -8.04 37.65 1.68
N GLY A 305 -7.67 36.55 1.01
CA GLY A 305 -7.52 35.23 1.64
C GLY A 305 -7.67 34.04 0.70
N LEU A 306 -7.77 32.85 1.26
CA LEU A 306 -7.91 31.59 0.53
C LEU A 306 -9.30 31.00 0.76
N ILE A 307 -10.00 30.70 -0.32
CA ILE A 307 -11.35 30.13 -0.31
C ILE A 307 -11.23 28.63 -0.49
N ALA A 308 -11.88 27.86 0.41
CA ALA A 308 -12.10 26.44 0.25
C ALA A 308 -13.58 26.15 -0.02
N PHE A 309 -13.85 25.26 -0.96
CA PHE A 309 -15.19 24.79 -1.28
C PHE A 309 -15.18 23.30 -1.61
N SER A 310 -16.27 22.64 -1.29
CA SER A 310 -16.39 21.20 -1.52
C SER A 310 -16.15 20.86 -2.98
N ARG A 311 -15.38 19.80 -3.20
CA ARG A 311 -15.10 19.25 -4.52
C ARG A 311 -16.33 18.50 -5.04
N ASN A 312 -17.40 19.25 -5.35
CA ASN A 312 -18.61 18.71 -5.97
C ASN A 312 -18.52 18.62 -7.49
N ASP A 313 -17.43 19.13 -8.05
CA ASP A 313 -17.22 19.11 -9.47
C ASP A 313 -17.11 17.67 -9.98
N VAL A 314 -18.11 17.35 -10.73
CA VAL A 314 -18.08 16.27 -11.71
C VAL A 314 -16.96 16.63 -12.66
N TYR A 315 -15.82 15.93 -12.62
CA TYR A 315 -14.86 16.11 -13.67
C TYR A 315 -15.49 15.61 -14.98
N GLU A 316 -15.44 16.45 -16.01
CA GLU A 316 -15.89 16.07 -17.33
C GLU A 316 -14.96 14.99 -17.87
N ASP A 317 -15.49 13.80 -18.06
CA ASP A 317 -14.81 12.72 -18.77
C ASP A 317 -14.98 12.96 -20.27
N THR A 318 -13.89 13.30 -20.92
CA THR A 318 -13.89 13.56 -22.38
C THR A 318 -14.12 12.30 -23.22
N GLU A 319 -14.05 11.11 -22.62
CA GLU A 319 -14.23 9.81 -23.27
C GLU A 319 -15.24 8.94 -22.52
N SER A 320 -16.47 9.39 -22.34
CA SER A 320 -17.46 8.66 -21.57
C SER A 320 -18.06 7.48 -22.36
N ARG A 321 -17.73 6.25 -21.97
CA ARG A 321 -18.51 5.08 -22.37
C ARG A 321 -19.75 4.95 -21.48
N ASN A 322 -20.88 4.62 -22.08
CA ASN A 322 -22.13 4.45 -21.34
C ASN A 322 -22.36 2.97 -20.95
N LEU A 323 -21.71 2.06 -21.64
CA LEU A 323 -21.86 0.62 -21.51
C LEU A 323 -20.51 -0.04 -21.79
N ILE A 324 -20.27 -1.20 -21.19
CA ILE A 324 -19.16 -2.09 -21.52
C ILE A 324 -19.70 -3.47 -21.90
N ASN A 325 -19.14 -4.03 -22.96
CA ASN A 325 -19.34 -5.43 -23.35
C ASN A 325 -18.12 -6.23 -22.92
N LEU A 326 -18.29 -7.06 -21.91
CA LEU A 326 -17.23 -7.84 -21.34
C LEU A 326 -17.29 -9.28 -21.86
N PRO A 327 -16.25 -9.81 -22.53
CA PRO A 327 -16.24 -11.21 -22.98
C PRO A 327 -16.35 -12.15 -21.77
N VAL A 328 -17.25 -13.10 -21.81
CA VAL A 328 -17.52 -14.08 -20.74
C VAL A 328 -17.15 -15.48 -21.16
N ALA A 329 -17.61 -15.91 -22.32
CA ALA A 329 -17.37 -17.22 -22.89
C ALA A 329 -17.44 -17.13 -24.43
N ASP A 330 -17.30 -18.24 -25.14
CA ASP A 330 -17.26 -18.32 -26.60
C ASP A 330 -18.42 -17.56 -27.26
N GLY A 331 -18.17 -16.33 -27.71
CA GLY A 331 -19.14 -15.47 -28.38
C GLY A 331 -20.16 -14.78 -27.46
N LEU A 332 -20.13 -15.00 -26.15
CA LEU A 332 -21.03 -14.37 -25.18
C LEU A 332 -20.36 -13.18 -24.49
N TYR A 333 -21.14 -12.14 -24.29
CA TYR A 333 -20.72 -10.90 -23.65
C TYR A 333 -21.67 -10.50 -22.52
N ALA A 334 -21.12 -10.13 -21.38
CA ALA A 334 -21.88 -9.46 -20.34
C ALA A 334 -22.03 -7.97 -20.69
N HIS A 335 -23.26 -7.49 -20.77
CA HIS A 335 -23.60 -6.12 -21.08
C HIS A 335 -23.84 -5.36 -19.78
N ILE A 336 -22.93 -4.43 -19.45
CA ILE A 336 -22.91 -3.76 -18.15
C ILE A 336 -23.03 -2.24 -18.35
N PRO A 337 -24.12 -1.59 -17.87
CA PRO A 337 -24.28 -0.15 -17.95
C PRO A 337 -23.34 0.55 -16.96
N LEU A 338 -22.60 1.56 -17.45
CA LEU A 338 -21.72 2.43 -16.65
C LEU A 338 -22.34 3.81 -16.42
N LEU A 339 -23.43 4.11 -17.12
CA LEU A 339 -24.26 5.29 -16.99
C LEU A 339 -25.70 4.88 -16.75
N LEU A 340 -26.30 5.41 -15.71
CA LEU A 340 -27.74 5.31 -15.46
C LEU A 340 -28.34 6.70 -15.36
N TYR A 341 -29.67 6.78 -15.36
CA TYR A 341 -30.44 8.02 -15.17
C TYR A 341 -31.42 7.86 -14.02
N ASP A 342 -31.80 8.94 -13.37
CA ASP A 342 -32.80 8.96 -12.30
C ASP A 342 -34.08 8.25 -12.76
N GLY A 343 -34.54 7.24 -11.98
CA GLY A 343 -35.73 6.43 -12.29
C GLY A 343 -35.47 5.17 -13.08
N TYR A 344 -34.29 5.03 -13.70
CA TYR A 344 -33.85 3.83 -14.42
C TYR A 344 -32.73 3.07 -13.69
N ASP A 345 -32.51 3.43 -12.45
CA ASP A 345 -31.45 2.90 -11.57
C ASP A 345 -31.90 1.71 -10.70
N LYS A 346 -33.11 1.20 -10.95
CA LYS A 346 -33.67 0.08 -10.14
C LYS A 346 -33.66 -1.24 -10.94
N PRO A 347 -33.07 -2.31 -10.38
CA PRO A 347 -33.17 -3.63 -10.96
C PRO A 347 -34.57 -4.23 -10.82
N ALA A 348 -34.83 -5.33 -11.54
CA ALA A 348 -36.16 -5.88 -11.72
C ALA A 348 -36.74 -6.67 -10.52
N GLY A 349 -35.96 -7.02 -9.49
CA GLY A 349 -36.42 -7.89 -8.42
C GLY A 349 -35.62 -7.85 -7.13
N LYS A 350 -36.14 -8.49 -6.08
CA LYS A 350 -35.42 -8.83 -4.85
C LYS A 350 -35.45 -10.34 -4.67
N LYS A 351 -34.28 -10.98 -4.59
CA LYS A 351 -34.16 -12.37 -4.14
C LYS A 351 -33.92 -12.44 -2.63
N GLU A 352 -34.52 -13.45 -1.98
CA GLU A 352 -34.20 -13.75 -0.59
C GLU A 352 -32.75 -14.28 -0.49
N GLU A 353 -31.94 -13.58 0.30
CA GLU A 353 -30.56 -13.99 0.57
C GLU A 353 -30.53 -15.19 1.53
N ASN A 354 -29.83 -16.26 1.15
CA ASN A 354 -29.57 -17.38 2.05
C ASN A 354 -28.41 -17.03 2.99
N GLN A 355 -28.72 -16.50 4.18
CA GLN A 355 -27.76 -15.91 5.13
C GLN A 355 -26.81 -16.92 5.81
N ASN A 356 -27.01 -18.23 5.67
CA ASN A 356 -26.37 -19.27 6.51
C ASN A 356 -25.49 -20.26 5.73
N ARG A 357 -25.00 -19.91 4.54
CA ARG A 357 -24.11 -20.83 3.80
C ARG A 357 -22.69 -20.74 4.35
N GLU A 358 -22.10 -21.89 4.67
CA GLU A 358 -20.66 -22.02 4.92
C GLU A 358 -19.93 -22.26 3.57
N TYR A 359 -18.83 -21.54 3.38
CA TYR A 359 -17.97 -21.65 2.20
C TYR A 359 -16.72 -22.46 2.53
N SER A 360 -16.24 -23.26 1.59
CA SER A 360 -14.99 -24.00 1.70
C SER A 360 -13.77 -23.05 1.80
N GLU A 361 -12.64 -23.59 2.22
CA GLU A 361 -11.38 -22.83 2.22
C GLU A 361 -10.98 -22.44 0.79
N GLU A 362 -11.15 -23.33 -0.18
CA GLU A 362 -10.91 -23.06 -1.60
C GLU A 362 -11.75 -21.88 -2.11
N GLU A 363 -13.07 -21.88 -1.85
CA GLU A 363 -13.95 -20.77 -2.25
C GLU A 363 -13.53 -19.45 -1.63
N ARG A 364 -13.15 -19.44 -0.34
CA ARG A 364 -12.64 -18.24 0.33
C ARG A 364 -11.34 -17.73 -0.29
N ASN A 365 -10.38 -18.62 -0.53
CA ASN A 365 -9.10 -18.27 -1.12
C ASN A 365 -9.25 -17.70 -2.54
N ILE A 366 -10.13 -18.27 -3.35
CA ILE A 366 -10.44 -17.78 -4.69
C ILE A 366 -11.13 -16.42 -4.62
N ALA A 367 -12.10 -16.25 -3.71
CA ALA A 367 -12.78 -14.96 -3.53
C ALA A 367 -11.81 -13.85 -3.08
N ASP A 368 -10.84 -14.15 -2.22
CA ASP A 368 -9.78 -13.23 -1.83
C ASP A 368 -8.94 -12.80 -3.03
N ILE A 369 -8.54 -13.73 -3.88
CA ILE A 369 -7.79 -13.47 -5.11
C ILE A 369 -8.61 -12.58 -6.06
N ILE A 370 -9.89 -12.88 -6.28
CA ILE A 370 -10.79 -12.10 -7.14
C ILE A 370 -10.87 -10.64 -6.66
N VAL A 371 -11.12 -10.44 -5.37
CA VAL A 371 -11.26 -9.09 -4.82
C VAL A 371 -9.96 -8.32 -4.95
N MET A 372 -8.84 -8.91 -4.54
CA MET A 372 -7.54 -8.23 -4.60
C MET A 372 -7.09 -7.96 -6.03
N TRP A 373 -7.29 -8.92 -6.94
CA TRP A 373 -6.97 -8.74 -8.35
C TRP A 373 -7.71 -7.54 -8.95
N ASN A 374 -9.02 -7.41 -8.69
CA ASN A 374 -9.81 -6.30 -9.18
C ASN A 374 -9.41 -4.95 -8.56
N VAL A 375 -9.12 -4.92 -7.26
CA VAL A 375 -8.65 -3.70 -6.60
C VAL A 375 -7.36 -3.20 -7.25
N ILE A 376 -6.39 -4.07 -7.46
CA ILE A 376 -5.13 -3.71 -8.12
C ILE A 376 -5.35 -3.33 -9.58
N ARG A 377 -6.16 -4.09 -10.32
CA ARG A 377 -6.45 -3.84 -11.73
C ARG A 377 -6.91 -2.40 -11.98
N TYR A 378 -7.82 -1.93 -11.16
CA TYR A 378 -8.46 -0.63 -11.40
C TYR A 378 -7.81 0.52 -10.65
N PHE A 379 -7.15 0.29 -9.54
CA PHE A 379 -6.76 1.35 -8.62
C PHE A 379 -5.28 1.38 -8.21
N SER A 380 -4.47 0.39 -8.59
CA SER A 380 -3.04 0.49 -8.39
C SER A 380 -2.41 1.48 -9.38
N PRO A 381 -1.73 2.52 -8.88
CA PRO A 381 -1.10 3.51 -9.73
C PRO A 381 0.17 3.00 -10.42
N TYR A 382 0.67 1.82 -10.03
CA TYR A 382 1.93 1.22 -10.50
C TYR A 382 1.75 -0.02 -11.38
N LEU A 383 0.52 -0.49 -11.58
CA LEU A 383 0.29 -1.73 -12.33
C LEU A 383 0.81 -1.68 -13.76
N SER A 384 0.64 -0.54 -14.45
CA SER A 384 1.12 -0.38 -15.84
C SER A 384 2.64 -0.48 -15.95
N GLU A 385 3.37 0.02 -14.96
CA GLU A 385 4.83 0.05 -14.93
C GLU A 385 5.44 -1.26 -14.44
N SER A 386 4.66 -2.10 -13.78
CA SER A 386 5.13 -3.42 -13.30
C SER A 386 5.53 -4.35 -14.43
N GLY A 387 5.01 -4.11 -15.65
CA GLY A 387 5.24 -4.96 -16.82
C GLY A 387 4.53 -6.32 -16.75
N MET A 388 3.66 -6.53 -15.76
CA MET A 388 2.94 -7.78 -15.58
C MET A 388 1.76 -7.92 -16.54
N ASN A 389 1.56 -9.13 -17.06
CA ASN A 389 0.27 -9.50 -17.65
C ASN A 389 -0.69 -9.87 -16.52
N TRP A 390 -1.42 -8.87 -16.00
CA TRP A 390 -2.25 -9.01 -14.81
C TRP A 390 -3.41 -9.98 -15.01
N ASP A 391 -3.97 -10.10 -16.24
CA ASP A 391 -4.99 -11.09 -16.57
C ASP A 391 -4.43 -12.52 -16.45
N LEU A 392 -3.22 -12.76 -16.93
CA LEU A 392 -2.55 -14.05 -16.80
C LEU A 392 -2.25 -14.40 -15.33
N GLU A 393 -1.95 -13.40 -14.49
CA GLU A 393 -1.72 -13.64 -13.07
C GLU A 393 -3.00 -14.08 -12.33
N LEU A 394 -4.19 -13.58 -12.72
CA LEU A 394 -5.46 -14.09 -12.22
C LEU A 394 -5.64 -15.58 -12.57
N GLU A 395 -5.47 -15.92 -13.85
CA GLU A 395 -5.61 -17.30 -14.32
C GLU A 395 -4.68 -18.26 -13.57
N LYS A 396 -3.40 -17.89 -13.42
CA LYS A 396 -2.41 -18.68 -12.66
C LYS A 396 -2.83 -18.85 -11.20
N ALA A 397 -3.25 -17.76 -10.55
CA ALA A 397 -3.63 -17.78 -9.15
C ALA A 397 -4.85 -18.67 -8.90
N VAL A 398 -5.89 -18.54 -9.73
CA VAL A 398 -7.08 -19.40 -9.64
C VAL A 398 -6.70 -20.87 -9.84
N ARG A 399 -5.93 -21.21 -10.89
CA ARG A 399 -5.49 -22.59 -11.15
C ARG A 399 -4.66 -23.16 -9.99
N SER A 400 -3.72 -22.39 -9.43
CA SER A 400 -2.89 -22.83 -8.28
C SER A 400 -3.75 -23.19 -7.06
N VAL A 401 -4.79 -22.41 -6.75
CA VAL A 401 -5.70 -22.74 -5.65
C VAL A 401 -6.52 -23.98 -5.96
N LEU A 402 -7.04 -24.12 -7.17
CA LEU A 402 -7.77 -25.33 -7.62
C LEU A 402 -6.89 -26.59 -7.60
N GLU A 403 -5.58 -26.46 -7.79
CA GLU A 403 -4.58 -27.52 -7.67
C GLU A 403 -4.23 -27.85 -6.21
N GLY A 404 -4.77 -27.10 -5.23
CA GLY A 404 -4.60 -27.32 -3.80
C GLY A 404 -3.39 -26.59 -3.19
N GLU A 405 -2.85 -25.56 -3.86
CA GLU A 405 -1.84 -24.71 -3.27
C GLU A 405 -2.44 -23.83 -2.15
N ASP A 406 -1.62 -23.48 -1.16
CA ASP A 406 -2.01 -22.57 -0.07
C ASP A 406 -2.42 -21.20 -0.62
N GLY A 407 -3.68 -20.80 -0.38
CA GLY A 407 -4.28 -19.62 -0.99
C GLY A 407 -3.59 -18.31 -0.57
N ILE A 408 -3.10 -18.22 0.68
CA ILE A 408 -2.35 -17.04 1.13
C ILE A 408 -1.02 -16.93 0.38
N ARG A 409 -0.32 -18.04 0.17
CA ARG A 409 0.93 -18.03 -0.60
C ARG A 409 0.69 -17.70 -2.07
N VAL A 410 -0.40 -18.20 -2.66
CA VAL A 410 -0.81 -17.85 -4.03
C VAL A 410 -1.10 -16.36 -4.15
N LEU A 411 -1.91 -15.81 -3.23
CA LEU A 411 -2.21 -14.38 -3.18
C LEU A 411 -0.93 -13.54 -3.06
N LYS A 412 -0.04 -13.89 -2.12
CA LYS A 412 1.24 -13.21 -1.93
C LYS A 412 2.11 -13.23 -3.19
N ARG A 413 2.16 -14.37 -3.89
CA ARG A 413 2.91 -14.50 -5.15
C ARG A 413 2.32 -13.62 -6.25
N MET A 414 0.99 -13.61 -6.39
CA MET A 414 0.30 -12.77 -7.36
C MET A 414 0.61 -11.29 -7.15
N VAL A 415 0.45 -10.77 -5.93
CA VAL A 415 0.73 -9.36 -5.64
C VAL A 415 2.23 -9.06 -5.49
N GLY A 416 3.05 -10.06 -5.22
CA GLY A 416 4.51 -9.94 -5.10
C GLY A 416 5.15 -9.37 -6.36
N GLY A 417 4.65 -9.77 -7.52
CA GLY A 417 5.15 -9.28 -8.81
C GLY A 417 4.90 -7.78 -9.07
N LEU A 418 4.03 -7.13 -8.30
CA LEU A 418 3.81 -5.68 -8.40
C LEU A 418 5.02 -4.87 -7.96
N ARG A 419 5.94 -5.45 -7.18
CA ARG A 419 7.11 -4.77 -6.61
C ARG A 419 6.78 -3.54 -5.77
N ASP A 420 5.58 -3.53 -5.18
CA ASP A 420 5.06 -2.48 -4.30
C ASP A 420 5.39 -2.82 -2.84
N ALA A 421 6.46 -2.27 -2.29
CA ALA A 421 6.88 -2.55 -0.92
C ALA A 421 5.90 -2.03 0.17
N HIS A 422 4.82 -1.35 -0.21
CA HIS A 422 3.70 -1.06 0.69
C HIS A 422 2.71 -2.24 0.82
N VAL A 423 2.89 -3.32 0.04
CA VAL A 423 2.09 -4.54 0.22
C VAL A 423 2.52 -5.24 1.50
N TYR A 424 1.63 -5.27 2.48
CA TYR A 424 1.78 -6.05 3.70
C TYR A 424 0.41 -6.53 4.20
N TYR A 425 0.42 -7.44 5.17
CA TYR A 425 -0.76 -8.17 5.64
C TYR A 425 -0.97 -7.90 7.14
N PRO A 426 -1.66 -6.79 7.54
CA PRO A 426 -1.69 -6.31 8.92
C PRO A 426 -2.24 -7.30 9.95
N ASN A 427 -3.15 -8.16 9.53
CA ASN A 427 -3.84 -9.12 10.41
C ASN A 427 -3.61 -10.58 10.03
N GLU A 428 -2.54 -10.88 9.28
CA GLU A 428 -2.19 -12.26 8.95
C GLU A 428 -1.89 -13.07 10.22
N THR A 429 -2.51 -14.22 10.32
CA THR A 429 -2.24 -15.14 11.43
C THR A 429 -0.99 -15.96 11.12
N ILE A 430 0.06 -15.75 11.91
CA ILE A 430 1.34 -16.47 11.78
C ILE A 430 1.46 -17.49 12.90
N ASP A 431 1.81 -18.76 12.59
CA ASP A 431 2.10 -19.74 13.65
C ASP A 431 3.46 -19.44 14.31
N MET A 432 3.39 -18.76 15.43
CA MET A 432 4.54 -18.36 16.24
C MET A 432 5.24 -19.53 16.95
N ARG A 433 4.62 -20.74 16.96
CA ARG A 433 5.18 -21.95 17.59
C ARG A 433 6.03 -22.77 16.64
N GLN A 434 5.91 -22.55 15.32
CA GLN A 434 6.73 -23.21 14.32
C GLN A 434 8.20 -23.02 14.62
N ASN A 435 8.99 -24.10 14.62
CA ASN A 435 10.43 -24.01 14.77
C ASN A 435 11.08 -23.45 13.50
N VAL A 436 12.07 -22.59 13.69
CA VAL A 436 12.82 -21.95 12.60
C VAL A 436 14.32 -21.96 12.88
N LEU A 437 15.11 -21.77 11.83
CA LEU A 437 16.56 -21.59 11.96
C LEU A 437 16.85 -20.25 12.68
N PRO A 438 17.73 -20.23 13.72
CA PRO A 438 18.03 -19.04 14.51
C PRO A 438 19.01 -18.08 13.81
N ALA A 439 18.67 -17.69 12.59
CA ALA A 439 19.48 -16.78 11.78
C ALA A 439 18.63 -15.95 10.83
N VAL A 440 18.94 -14.68 10.70
CA VAL A 440 18.45 -13.84 9.64
C VAL A 440 19.23 -14.16 8.38
N ILE A 441 18.53 -14.57 7.34
CA ILE A 441 19.11 -14.92 6.03
C ILE A 441 19.00 -13.70 5.13
N ALA A 442 20.08 -13.37 4.41
CA ALA A 442 20.08 -12.46 3.28
C ALA A 442 20.49 -13.21 2.01
N TYR A 443 20.08 -12.73 0.85
CA TYR A 443 20.51 -13.26 -0.44
C TYR A 443 21.51 -12.28 -1.06
N ILE A 444 22.79 -12.59 -0.98
CA ILE A 444 23.91 -11.71 -1.38
C ILE A 444 24.84 -12.52 -2.27
N GLU A 445 25.28 -11.93 -3.41
CA GLU A 445 26.18 -12.59 -4.38
C GLU A 445 25.68 -13.98 -4.82
N ASP A 446 24.37 -14.10 -5.08
CA ASP A 446 23.70 -15.37 -5.44
C ASP A 446 23.81 -16.48 -4.38
N LYS A 447 23.96 -16.12 -3.12
CA LYS A 447 24.11 -17.03 -1.98
C LYS A 447 23.17 -16.65 -0.85
N ALA A 448 22.67 -17.68 -0.15
CA ALA A 448 21.99 -17.46 1.12
C ALA A 448 23.05 -17.28 2.21
N VAL A 449 23.07 -16.14 2.84
CA VAL A 449 24.11 -15.72 3.79
C VAL A 449 23.49 -15.40 5.14
N VAL A 450 24.14 -15.76 6.22
CA VAL A 450 23.76 -15.33 7.56
C VAL A 450 24.08 -13.83 7.68
N LEU A 451 23.05 -13.00 7.80
CA LEU A 451 23.17 -11.57 8.08
C LEU A 451 23.34 -11.34 9.59
N GLU A 452 22.48 -11.96 10.38
CA GLU A 452 22.52 -11.92 11.84
C GLU A 452 22.26 -13.33 12.39
N SER A 453 22.87 -13.68 13.50
CA SER A 453 22.67 -14.97 14.16
C SER A 453 22.19 -14.80 15.59
N MET A 454 21.23 -15.66 15.98
CA MET A 454 20.75 -15.81 17.36
C MET A 454 21.36 -17.03 18.05
N ASP A 455 22.26 -17.74 17.36
CA ASP A 455 22.99 -18.89 17.89
C ASP A 455 24.49 -18.76 17.61
N PRO A 456 25.38 -18.99 18.58
CA PRO A 456 26.82 -18.77 18.43
C PRO A 456 27.52 -19.69 17.42
N MET A 457 26.85 -20.77 16.97
CA MET A 457 27.41 -21.71 15.97
C MET A 457 27.39 -21.09 14.58
N LEU A 458 26.39 -20.26 14.25
CA LEU A 458 26.29 -19.50 13.01
C LEU A 458 26.92 -18.11 13.20
N LYS A 459 27.51 -17.57 12.17
CA LYS A 459 28.16 -16.25 12.20
C LYS A 459 27.73 -15.42 10.99
N PRO A 460 27.64 -14.09 11.10
CA PRO A 460 27.52 -13.23 9.93
C PRO A 460 28.56 -13.58 8.87
N GLY A 461 28.15 -13.60 7.60
CA GLY A 461 28.98 -14.00 6.47
C GLY A 461 29.08 -15.53 6.22
N ASP A 462 28.50 -16.39 7.06
CA ASP A 462 28.39 -17.81 6.74
C ASP A 462 27.47 -18.00 5.54
N VAL A 463 27.90 -18.70 4.51
CA VAL A 463 27.07 -19.10 3.39
C VAL A 463 26.33 -20.39 3.74
N LEU A 464 25.02 -20.34 3.86
CA LEU A 464 24.14 -21.47 4.16
C LEU A 464 23.90 -22.28 2.88
N ILE A 465 24.39 -23.52 2.83
CA ILE A 465 24.22 -24.40 1.66
C ILE A 465 22.96 -25.25 1.81
N THR A 466 22.87 -25.98 2.95
CA THR A 466 21.67 -26.77 3.27
C THR A 466 21.35 -26.70 4.74
N ALA A 467 20.04 -26.76 5.06
CA ALA A 467 19.51 -26.99 6.39
C ALA A 467 18.52 -28.16 6.30
N ASP A 468 18.75 -29.26 7.05
CA ASP A 468 18.03 -30.54 6.97
C ASP A 468 17.84 -31.02 5.52
N LYS A 469 18.92 -30.96 4.72
CA LYS A 469 18.97 -31.33 3.30
C LYS A 469 18.21 -30.37 2.34
N LYS A 470 17.43 -29.40 2.85
CA LYS A 470 16.77 -28.38 2.04
C LYS A 470 17.83 -27.37 1.54
N ASN A 471 17.77 -26.97 0.30
CA ASN A 471 18.65 -25.94 -0.27
C ASN A 471 18.22 -24.56 0.22
N VAL A 472 19.09 -23.86 0.98
CA VAL A 472 18.73 -22.59 1.61
C VAL A 472 18.67 -21.45 0.60
N ALA A 473 19.54 -21.44 -0.43
CA ALA A 473 19.48 -20.42 -1.46
C ALA A 473 18.18 -20.50 -2.26
N LYS A 474 17.73 -21.71 -2.62
CA LYS A 474 16.44 -21.92 -3.26
C LYS A 474 15.29 -21.46 -2.37
N TYR A 475 15.31 -21.83 -1.07
CA TYR A 475 14.32 -21.35 -0.12
C TYR A 475 14.26 -19.82 -0.09
N ALA A 476 15.40 -19.14 0.03
CA ALA A 476 15.46 -17.68 0.03
C ALA A 476 14.87 -17.08 -1.25
N GLN A 477 15.22 -17.63 -2.43
CA GLN A 477 14.67 -17.18 -3.72
C GLN A 477 13.15 -17.38 -3.79
N ASP A 478 12.65 -18.54 -3.37
CA ASP A 478 11.21 -18.84 -3.37
C ASP A 478 10.46 -17.87 -2.41
N GLU A 479 11.00 -17.58 -1.23
CA GLU A 479 10.39 -16.62 -0.29
C GLU A 479 10.46 -15.18 -0.79
N MET A 480 11.53 -14.79 -1.48
CA MET A 480 11.63 -13.44 -2.06
C MET A 480 10.50 -13.15 -3.06
N THR A 481 9.96 -14.17 -3.75
CA THR A 481 8.81 -13.99 -4.66
C THR A 481 7.50 -13.64 -3.96
N LEU A 482 7.41 -13.87 -2.64
CA LEU A 482 6.23 -13.57 -1.84
C LEU A 482 6.23 -12.13 -1.30
N PHE A 483 7.35 -11.43 -1.39
CA PHE A 483 7.47 -10.03 -1.01
C PHE A 483 7.26 -9.14 -2.22
N SER A 484 6.33 -8.21 -2.11
CA SER A 484 6.14 -7.20 -3.14
C SER A 484 7.21 -6.12 -2.98
N ALA A 485 8.41 -6.39 -3.47
CA ALA A 485 9.57 -5.51 -3.40
C ALA A 485 10.39 -5.62 -4.68
N SER A 486 11.23 -4.62 -4.95
CA SER A 486 12.11 -4.68 -6.14
C SER A 486 13.11 -5.83 -6.02
N ASP A 487 13.61 -6.30 -7.17
CA ASP A 487 14.62 -7.36 -7.21
C ASP A 487 15.90 -6.97 -6.44
N LEU A 488 16.20 -5.66 -6.37
CA LEU A 488 17.35 -5.13 -5.66
C LEU A 488 17.20 -5.18 -4.13
N THR A 489 15.96 -5.11 -3.64
CA THR A 489 15.67 -4.93 -2.21
C THR A 489 14.92 -6.08 -1.56
N SER A 490 14.38 -7.02 -2.35
CA SER A 490 13.58 -8.16 -1.87
C SER A 490 14.32 -9.00 -0.81
N SER A 491 15.63 -9.15 -0.94
CA SER A 491 16.46 -9.85 0.05
C SER A 491 16.41 -9.23 1.45
N SER A 492 16.23 -7.91 1.54
CA SER A 492 16.17 -7.20 2.83
C SER A 492 14.93 -7.54 3.67
N TRP A 493 13.91 -8.15 3.05
CA TRP A 493 12.66 -8.54 3.69
C TRP A 493 12.64 -9.99 4.20
N LEU A 494 13.68 -10.80 3.87
CA LEU A 494 13.78 -12.20 4.26
C LEU A 494 13.75 -12.43 5.79
N TYR A 495 14.03 -11.40 6.61
CA TYR A 495 13.88 -11.51 8.07
C TYR A 495 12.45 -11.84 8.50
N GLN A 496 11.45 -11.55 7.67
CA GLN A 496 10.04 -11.86 7.93
C GLN A 496 9.71 -13.34 7.68
N SER A 497 10.54 -14.04 6.89
CA SER A 497 10.38 -15.45 6.55
C SER A 497 11.59 -16.28 7.05
N PRO A 498 11.76 -16.45 8.37
CA PRO A 498 12.80 -17.31 8.89
C PRO A 498 12.57 -18.76 8.44
N MET A 499 13.64 -19.45 8.05
CA MET A 499 13.55 -20.79 7.47
C MET A 499 12.92 -21.81 8.43
N PRO A 500 11.80 -22.45 8.06
CA PRO A 500 11.13 -23.43 8.93
C PRO A 500 11.93 -24.72 9.06
N CYS A 501 11.91 -25.28 10.27
CA CYS A 501 12.62 -26.49 10.65
C CYS A 501 11.67 -27.52 11.23
N ASP A 502 11.82 -28.78 10.83
CA ASP A 502 10.98 -29.90 11.29
C ASP A 502 11.53 -30.56 12.55
N SER A 503 12.80 -30.28 12.91
CA SER A 503 13.52 -30.90 14.02
C SER A 503 14.02 -29.87 15.04
N ALA A 504 14.18 -30.28 16.29
CA ALA A 504 14.76 -29.46 17.35
C ALA A 504 16.24 -29.12 17.10
N GLU A 505 16.97 -29.99 16.37
CA GLU A 505 18.34 -29.76 15.91
C GLU A 505 18.39 -29.87 14.39
N VAL A 506 18.85 -28.80 13.72
CA VAL A 506 18.93 -28.68 12.26
C VAL A 506 20.35 -29.01 11.83
N ARG A 507 20.50 -29.97 10.94
CA ARG A 507 21.81 -30.28 10.35
C ARG A 507 22.12 -29.25 9.23
N CYS A 508 22.96 -28.28 9.55
CA CYS A 508 23.41 -27.25 8.63
C CYS A 508 24.72 -27.62 7.93
N VAL A 509 24.78 -27.42 6.63
CA VAL A 509 26.03 -27.39 5.87
C VAL A 509 26.26 -25.95 5.45
N ILE A 510 27.39 -25.38 5.88
CA ILE A 510 27.76 -23.98 5.64
C ILE A 510 29.12 -23.90 4.96
N GLN A 511 29.40 -22.72 4.36
CA GLN A 511 30.78 -22.36 3.95
C GLN A 511 31.19 -21.14 4.77
N ARG A 512 32.29 -21.27 5.53
CA ARG A 512 32.92 -20.22 6.34
C ARG A 512 34.37 -20.09 5.93
N ASN A 513 34.81 -18.91 5.52
CA ASN A 513 36.19 -18.65 5.06
C ASN A 513 36.65 -19.64 3.98
N GLY A 514 35.79 -19.93 2.99
CA GLY A 514 36.06 -20.87 1.92
C GLY A 514 36.01 -22.37 2.29
N LYS A 515 35.89 -22.72 3.59
CA LYS A 515 35.82 -24.10 4.06
C LYS A 515 34.39 -24.55 4.29
N LYS A 516 34.06 -25.75 3.81
CA LYS A 516 32.75 -26.37 4.06
C LYS A 516 32.75 -27.02 5.45
N LEU A 517 31.75 -26.68 6.27
CA LEU A 517 31.54 -27.16 7.61
C LEU A 517 30.16 -27.78 7.71
N THR A 518 30.06 -28.81 8.58
CA THR A 518 28.75 -29.39 8.94
C THR A 518 28.57 -29.27 10.44
N MET A 519 27.41 -28.78 10.88
CA MET A 519 27.08 -28.60 12.30
C MET A 519 25.60 -28.85 12.55
N ASN A 520 25.25 -29.18 13.78
CA ASN A 520 23.87 -29.24 14.23
C ASN A 520 23.56 -27.92 14.98
N VAL A 521 22.56 -27.18 14.53
CA VAL A 521 22.13 -25.90 15.09
C VAL A 521 20.76 -26.12 15.76
N PRO A 522 20.57 -25.72 17.02
CA PRO A 522 19.26 -25.84 17.65
C PRO A 522 18.26 -24.92 16.96
N SER A 523 17.07 -25.43 16.60
CA SER A 523 15.97 -24.59 16.12
C SER A 523 15.28 -23.89 17.28
N ILE A 524 14.64 -22.76 17.00
CA ILE A 524 13.90 -21.97 17.98
C ILE A 524 12.46 -21.69 17.50
N PRO A 525 11.49 -21.49 18.41
CA PRO A 525 10.16 -21.07 18.01
C PRO A 525 10.18 -19.72 17.26
N LYS A 526 9.38 -19.60 16.23
CA LYS A 526 9.28 -18.39 15.39
C LYS A 526 8.98 -17.12 16.20
N GLY A 527 8.13 -17.22 17.23
CA GLY A 527 7.87 -16.10 18.13
C GLY A 527 9.12 -15.65 18.89
N TYR A 528 9.96 -16.60 19.35
CA TYR A 528 11.22 -16.27 20.00
C TYR A 528 12.26 -15.71 19.02
N TYR A 529 12.27 -16.21 17.77
CA TYR A 529 13.09 -15.62 16.71
C TYR A 529 12.77 -14.12 16.50
N PHE A 530 11.49 -13.75 16.39
CA PHE A 530 11.13 -12.34 16.22
C PHE A 530 11.46 -11.48 17.46
N GLN A 531 11.28 -12.04 18.65
CA GLN A 531 11.68 -11.35 19.88
C GLN A 531 13.19 -11.05 19.88
N LEU A 532 14.05 -12.04 19.56
CA LEU A 532 15.49 -11.84 19.49
C LEU A 532 15.91 -10.92 18.35
N TYR A 533 15.25 -11.04 17.18
CA TYR A 533 15.50 -10.17 16.03
C TYR A 533 15.29 -8.71 16.40
N TRP A 534 14.15 -8.35 16.96
CA TRP A 534 13.87 -6.98 17.33
C TRP A 534 14.74 -6.48 18.48
N GLN A 535 15.03 -7.34 19.45
CA GLN A 535 15.99 -7.02 20.51
C GLN A 535 17.37 -6.68 19.93
N ASN A 536 17.90 -7.51 19.04
CA ASN A 536 19.18 -7.26 18.37
C ASN A 536 19.14 -6.04 17.48
N TYR A 537 18.02 -5.85 16.75
CA TYR A 537 17.84 -4.69 15.88
C TYR A 537 18.03 -3.38 16.62
N TYR A 538 17.40 -3.23 17.78
CA TYR A 538 17.49 -2.00 18.58
C TYR A 538 18.77 -1.90 19.43
N SER A 539 19.27 -3.01 19.97
CA SER A 539 20.48 -3.00 20.81
C SER A 539 21.78 -2.77 20.03
N ASN A 540 21.78 -3.11 18.72
CA ASN A 540 22.94 -2.94 17.84
C ASN A 540 22.91 -1.62 17.06
N LEU A 541 22.07 -0.65 17.45
CA LEU A 541 22.08 0.68 16.86
C LEU A 541 23.25 1.48 17.40
N GLU A 542 24.10 1.98 16.50
CA GLU A 542 25.14 2.92 16.86
C GLU A 542 24.54 4.20 17.46
N ALA A 543 25.12 4.70 18.54
CA ALA A 543 24.68 5.93 19.17
C ALA A 543 25.17 7.15 18.39
N SER A 544 24.31 8.16 18.27
CA SER A 544 24.70 9.45 17.69
C SER A 544 25.73 10.14 18.56
N ARG A 545 26.81 10.63 17.96
CA ARG A 545 27.92 11.24 18.65
C ARG A 545 28.87 11.99 17.70
N TRP A 546 29.68 12.85 18.24
CA TRP A 546 30.88 13.27 17.54
C TRP A 546 31.89 12.11 17.52
N ILE A 547 32.39 11.79 16.35
CA ILE A 547 33.40 10.73 16.14
C ILE A 547 34.79 11.32 16.37
N ASP A 548 35.02 12.49 15.80
CA ASP A 548 36.19 13.32 15.92
C ASP A 548 35.78 14.78 16.18
N ASP A 549 36.75 15.66 16.25
CA ASP A 549 36.53 17.09 16.53
C ASP A 549 35.66 17.77 15.46
N ASP A 550 35.68 17.27 14.22
CA ASP A 550 35.03 17.83 13.02
C ASP A 550 34.05 16.88 12.32
N VAL A 551 33.77 15.70 12.89
CA VAL A 551 32.86 14.71 12.27
C VAL A 551 31.76 14.27 13.23
N CYS A 552 30.53 14.65 12.96
CA CYS A 552 29.36 14.23 13.73
C CYS A 552 28.63 13.06 13.03
N TYR A 553 28.37 11.98 13.77
CA TYR A 553 27.54 10.86 13.32
C TYR A 553 26.16 10.90 13.97
N ILE A 554 25.10 10.82 13.16
CA ILE A 554 23.70 10.85 13.58
C ILE A 554 22.99 9.60 13.06
N ASN A 555 22.47 8.79 13.98
CA ASN A 555 21.60 7.67 13.64
C ASN A 555 20.13 8.08 13.83
N LEU A 556 19.39 8.23 12.72
CA LEU A 556 18.00 8.69 12.77
C LEU A 556 17.02 7.66 13.36
N THR A 557 17.42 6.41 13.52
CA THR A 557 16.54 5.35 14.04
C THR A 557 16.33 5.46 15.55
N ASN A 558 17.36 5.87 16.29
CA ASN A 558 17.37 5.87 17.78
C ASN A 558 17.66 7.23 18.43
N THR A 559 17.75 8.30 17.64
CA THR A 559 18.07 9.61 18.16
C THR A 559 16.85 10.52 18.14
N SER A 560 16.49 11.09 19.28
CA SER A 560 15.39 12.05 19.35
C SER A 560 15.77 13.37 18.69
N PHE A 561 14.75 14.10 18.24
CA PHE A 561 14.94 15.40 17.60
C PHE A 561 15.73 16.39 18.46
N ASN A 562 15.44 16.46 19.76
CA ASN A 562 16.18 17.34 20.69
C ASN A 562 17.65 16.94 20.82
N ALA A 563 17.93 15.62 20.87
CA ALA A 563 19.32 15.15 20.94
C ALA A 563 20.10 15.43 19.65
N ILE A 564 19.44 15.44 18.49
CA ILE A 564 20.03 15.88 17.23
C ILE A 564 20.38 17.37 17.32
N GLY A 565 19.45 18.21 17.82
CA GLY A 565 19.68 19.62 18.03
C GLY A 565 20.90 19.89 18.94
N ASP A 566 20.96 19.20 20.08
CA ASP A 566 22.08 19.36 21.05
C ASP A 566 23.44 18.97 20.44
N LEU A 567 23.47 17.98 19.54
CA LEU A 567 24.67 17.58 18.82
C LEU A 567 25.09 18.62 17.78
N LEU A 568 24.11 19.13 17.01
CA LEU A 568 24.37 20.04 15.88
C LEU A 568 24.50 21.50 16.28
N GLU A 569 24.12 21.91 17.55
CA GLU A 569 24.38 23.26 18.07
C GLU A 569 25.87 23.59 18.13
N LYS A 570 26.74 22.59 18.21
CA LYS A 570 28.20 22.75 18.28
C LYS A 570 28.86 22.72 16.90
N ARG A 571 28.09 22.50 15.86
CA ARG A 571 28.59 22.33 14.49
C ARG A 571 29.11 23.65 13.93
N GLU A 572 30.33 23.65 13.40
CA GLU A 572 30.88 24.71 12.57
C GLU A 572 30.58 24.47 11.07
N ALA A 573 30.78 25.48 10.24
CA ALA A 573 30.39 25.42 8.82
C ALA A 573 31.13 24.35 8.03
N ASP A 574 32.38 24.08 8.40
CA ASP A 574 33.29 23.15 7.75
C ASP A 574 33.23 21.73 8.33
N ASP A 575 32.42 21.51 9.39
CA ASP A 575 32.26 20.21 10.02
C ASP A 575 31.41 19.26 9.15
N TYR A 576 31.81 18.00 9.13
CA TYR A 576 31.07 16.94 8.44
C TYR A 576 29.96 16.34 9.31
N VAL A 577 28.85 16.01 8.67
CA VAL A 577 27.74 15.31 9.33
C VAL A 577 27.39 14.05 8.54
N ILE A 578 27.55 12.89 9.16
CA ILE A 578 27.11 11.60 8.62
C ILE A 578 25.76 11.25 9.21
N ILE A 579 24.72 11.15 8.38
CA ILE A 579 23.34 10.86 8.76
C ILE A 579 23.00 9.44 8.30
N ASP A 580 22.91 8.52 9.27
CA ASP A 580 22.58 7.12 9.00
C ASP A 580 21.06 6.92 8.97
N MET A 581 20.54 6.61 7.77
CA MET A 581 19.14 6.33 7.51
C MET A 581 18.88 4.86 7.15
N ARG A 582 19.91 4.00 7.09
CA ARG A 582 19.81 2.60 6.59
C ARG A 582 18.84 1.72 7.36
N LYS A 583 18.57 2.02 8.62
CA LYS A 583 17.52 1.42 9.44
C LYS A 583 16.35 2.40 9.52
N ARG A 584 15.13 1.87 9.57
CA ARG A 584 13.91 2.68 9.51
C ARG A 584 13.89 3.76 10.58
N SER A 585 13.79 5.01 10.19
CA SER A 585 13.62 6.17 11.05
C SER A 585 12.13 6.49 11.30
N SER A 586 11.82 7.28 12.31
CA SER A 586 10.50 7.89 12.39
C SER A 586 10.36 8.96 11.30
N GLY A 587 9.36 8.85 10.42
CA GLY A 587 9.23 9.72 9.25
C GLY A 587 9.07 11.23 9.55
N PHE A 588 8.93 11.62 10.81
CA PHE A 588 8.92 13.03 11.24
C PHE A 588 10.32 13.62 11.39
N ILE A 589 11.29 12.83 11.84
CA ILE A 589 12.65 13.32 12.13
C ILE A 589 13.41 13.66 10.84
N THR A 590 13.14 12.98 9.75
CA THR A 590 13.83 13.19 8.47
C THR A 590 13.65 14.60 7.90
N ARG A 591 12.49 15.20 8.03
CA ARG A 591 12.23 16.58 7.57
C ARG A 591 12.78 17.62 8.52
N GLU A 592 12.63 17.38 9.81
CA GLU A 592 13.02 18.32 10.85
C GLU A 592 14.52 18.51 10.93
N ILE A 593 15.33 17.51 10.51
CA ILE A 593 16.79 17.65 10.48
C ILE A 593 17.26 18.75 9.51
N LEU A 594 16.48 19.08 8.47
CA LEU A 594 16.84 20.12 7.50
C LEU A 594 17.04 21.49 8.16
N GLN A 595 16.31 21.79 9.24
CA GLN A 595 16.48 23.07 9.94
C GLN A 595 17.89 23.27 10.51
N TYR A 596 18.61 22.18 10.75
CA TYR A 596 19.99 22.23 11.25
C TYR A 596 21.04 22.15 10.14
N ILE A 597 20.76 21.40 9.07
CA ILE A 597 21.76 21.13 8.02
C ILE A 597 21.56 21.96 6.76
N ALA A 598 20.34 22.43 6.52
CA ALA A 598 19.97 23.22 5.34
C ALA A 598 18.80 24.17 5.66
N PRO A 599 18.95 25.11 6.61
CA PRO A 599 17.86 25.93 7.14
C PRO A 599 17.21 26.85 6.09
N ASP A 600 17.92 27.19 5.03
CA ASP A 600 17.41 28.03 3.94
C ASP A 600 16.56 27.26 2.92
N LEU A 601 16.53 25.91 3.00
CA LEU A 601 15.75 25.07 2.12
C LEU A 601 14.37 24.79 2.69
N ILE A 602 13.35 25.11 1.93
CA ILE A 602 11.97 24.71 2.25
C ILE A 602 11.74 23.31 1.72
N TYR A 603 11.48 22.37 2.62
CA TYR A 603 11.06 21.03 2.25
C TYR A 603 9.65 21.07 1.65
N LYS A 604 9.53 20.79 0.37
CA LYS A 604 8.24 20.60 -0.29
C LYS A 604 7.99 19.11 -0.48
N ASN A 605 6.92 18.63 0.12
CA ASN A 605 6.38 17.33 -0.27
C ASN A 605 5.93 17.41 -1.72
N ILE A 606 6.34 16.43 -2.50
CA ILE A 606 5.68 16.17 -3.77
C ILE A 606 4.30 15.59 -3.44
N PRO A 607 3.22 16.16 -3.98
CA PRO A 607 1.90 15.59 -3.77
C PRO A 607 1.86 14.15 -4.33
N ASP A 608 1.32 13.25 -3.55
CA ASP A 608 0.95 11.92 -4.01
C ASP A 608 -0.30 12.02 -4.90
N TYR A 609 -0.37 11.20 -5.94
CA TYR A 609 -1.48 11.18 -6.88
C TYR A 609 -2.24 9.88 -6.85
N ALA A 610 -3.54 9.95 -6.60
CA ALA A 610 -4.46 8.86 -6.82
C ALA A 610 -4.91 8.83 -8.28
N LEU A 611 -5.22 7.65 -8.81
CA LEU A 611 -5.80 7.51 -10.13
C LEU A 611 -7.24 8.00 -10.11
N LYS A 612 -7.61 8.86 -11.08
CA LYS A 612 -9.02 9.13 -11.41
C LYS A 612 -9.53 8.01 -12.29
N SER A 613 -10.68 7.48 -11.93
CA SER A 613 -11.35 6.46 -12.74
C SER A 613 -12.86 6.67 -12.71
N SER A 614 -13.48 6.73 -13.85
CA SER A 614 -14.94 6.70 -14.02
C SER A 614 -15.42 5.48 -14.76
N TYR A 615 -14.50 4.73 -15.36
CA TYR A 615 -14.78 3.48 -16.06
C TYR A 615 -13.51 2.62 -16.19
N PRO A 616 -13.67 1.30 -16.47
CA PRO A 616 -12.62 0.30 -16.29
C PRO A 616 -11.31 0.52 -17.06
N GLU A 617 -11.36 1.21 -18.20
CA GLU A 617 -10.24 1.25 -19.15
C GLU A 617 -9.42 2.54 -19.07
N VAL A 618 -9.90 3.58 -18.39
CA VAL A 618 -9.22 4.87 -18.33
C VAL A 618 -8.67 5.16 -16.95
N LYS A 619 -7.37 5.28 -16.92
CA LYS A 619 -6.59 5.67 -15.75
C LYS A 619 -5.96 7.04 -16.02
N ASN A 620 -6.63 8.09 -15.61
CA ASN A 620 -6.08 9.44 -15.71
C ASN A 620 -5.36 9.80 -14.40
N PRO A 621 -4.05 10.14 -14.43
CA PRO A 621 -3.40 10.73 -13.26
C PRO A 621 -4.04 12.09 -12.99
N THR A 622 -4.36 12.37 -11.74
CA THR A 622 -5.25 13.46 -11.39
C THR A 622 -4.64 14.83 -11.39
N TYR A 623 -3.35 14.97 -11.16
CA TYR A 623 -2.79 16.31 -11.01
C TYR A 623 -1.27 16.31 -11.12
N ARG A 624 -0.74 17.35 -11.78
CA ARG A 624 0.68 17.70 -11.78
C ARG A 624 0.87 18.95 -10.94
N ALA A 625 1.59 18.87 -9.84
CA ALA A 625 2.15 20.08 -9.28
C ALA A 625 3.32 20.50 -10.18
N GLU A 626 3.26 21.72 -10.72
CA GLU A 626 4.43 22.29 -11.36
C GLU A 626 5.50 22.59 -10.32
N TYR A 627 6.64 21.98 -10.47
CA TYR A 627 7.78 22.20 -9.61
C TYR A 627 8.61 23.37 -10.11
N VAL A 628 8.65 24.45 -9.37
CA VAL A 628 9.33 25.71 -9.76
C VAL A 628 10.51 26.02 -8.82
N SER A 629 11.25 25.06 -8.37
CA SER A 629 12.44 25.35 -7.55
C SER A 629 13.70 24.98 -8.29
N PRO A 630 14.71 25.86 -8.33
CA PRO A 630 15.99 25.54 -8.97
C PRO A 630 16.62 24.33 -8.29
N MET A 631 16.99 23.33 -9.10
CA MET A 631 17.71 22.16 -8.65
C MET A 631 19.20 22.49 -8.52
N SER A 632 19.82 22.12 -7.40
CA SER A 632 21.27 22.12 -7.32
C SER A 632 21.80 20.81 -7.87
N LYS A 633 22.73 20.88 -8.82
CA LYS A 633 23.42 19.70 -9.37
C LYS A 633 24.65 19.29 -8.57
N THR A 634 25.07 20.13 -7.66
CA THR A 634 26.28 19.89 -6.85
C THR A 634 25.83 19.66 -5.40
N PRO A 635 25.98 18.45 -4.87
CA PRO A 635 25.64 18.18 -3.47
C PRO A 635 26.60 18.87 -2.52
N ASN A 636 26.14 19.18 -1.30
CA ASN A 636 26.99 19.64 -0.20
C ASN A 636 27.84 18.46 0.30
N GLU A 637 29.13 18.51 0.10
CA GLU A 637 30.06 17.43 0.45
C GLU A 637 30.26 17.28 1.97
N HIS A 638 29.93 18.28 2.77
CA HIS A 638 30.02 18.19 4.23
C HIS A 638 28.83 17.44 4.88
N ILE A 639 27.77 17.14 4.10
CA ILE A 639 26.61 16.38 4.59
C ILE A 639 26.53 15.05 3.84
N ILE A 640 26.67 13.96 4.57
CA ILE A 640 26.65 12.60 3.99
C ILE A 640 25.48 11.82 4.55
N PHE A 641 24.67 11.25 3.68
CA PHE A 641 23.55 10.37 4.03
C PHE A 641 23.91 8.92 3.71
N LEU A 642 23.73 8.01 4.67
CA LEU A 642 23.83 6.58 4.42
C LEU A 642 22.45 6.02 4.14
N SER A 643 22.27 5.45 2.95
CA SER A 643 21.00 4.88 2.48
C SER A 643 21.04 3.37 2.35
N GLY A 644 19.86 2.74 2.37
CA GLY A 644 19.73 1.30 2.22
C GLY A 644 18.34 0.84 1.79
N PRO A 645 18.17 -0.46 1.51
CA PRO A 645 16.94 -1.03 0.94
C PRO A 645 15.72 -0.99 1.87
N ARG A 646 15.88 -0.55 3.10
CA ARG A 646 14.78 -0.33 4.06
C ARG A 646 14.28 1.10 4.11
N ASN A 647 14.89 2.00 3.37
CA ASN A 647 14.34 3.34 3.17
C ASN A 647 13.13 3.22 2.22
N ILE A 648 11.95 3.46 2.73
CA ILE A 648 10.67 3.30 2.03
C ILE A 648 9.78 4.52 2.26
N SER A 649 8.95 4.87 1.28
CA SER A 649 7.89 5.87 1.41
C SER A 649 8.45 7.26 1.72
N ASN A 650 8.09 7.87 2.84
CA ASN A 650 8.56 9.20 3.25
C ASN A 650 10.08 9.34 3.28
N GLU A 651 10.80 8.25 3.60
CA GLU A 651 12.27 8.26 3.61
C GLU A 651 12.83 8.33 2.19
N GLU A 652 12.17 7.68 1.23
CA GLU A 652 12.56 7.78 -0.19
C GLU A 652 12.28 9.18 -0.74
N ILE A 653 11.11 9.76 -0.45
CA ILE A 653 10.80 11.13 -0.84
C ILE A 653 11.84 12.10 -0.28
N PHE A 654 12.29 11.87 0.96
CA PHE A 654 13.33 12.68 1.56
C PHE A 654 14.71 12.47 0.90
N LEU A 655 15.13 11.23 0.65
CA LEU A 655 16.37 10.95 -0.06
C LEU A 655 16.37 11.50 -1.49
N ASP A 656 15.24 11.41 -2.19
CA ASP A 656 15.05 12.01 -3.49
C ASP A 656 15.17 13.56 -3.42
N PHE A 657 14.58 14.17 -2.41
CA PHE A 657 14.74 15.60 -2.14
C PHE A 657 16.22 15.96 -1.87
N VAL A 658 16.89 15.21 -1.00
CA VAL A 658 18.33 15.41 -0.69
C VAL A 658 19.16 15.37 -1.98
N LYS A 659 18.93 14.38 -2.82
CA LYS A 659 19.64 14.19 -4.08
C LYS A 659 19.45 15.36 -5.05
N HIS A 660 18.21 15.73 -5.30
CA HIS A 660 17.87 16.71 -6.33
C HIS A 660 18.01 18.17 -5.87
N ARG A 661 18.09 18.41 -4.57
CA ARG A 661 18.34 19.75 -3.99
C ARG A 661 19.79 20.00 -3.59
N GLY A 662 20.63 18.97 -3.74
CA GLY A 662 22.05 19.08 -3.38
C GLY A 662 22.25 19.27 -1.87
N VAL A 663 21.36 18.73 -1.03
CA VAL A 663 21.46 18.86 0.43
C VAL A 663 22.71 18.17 0.95
N GLY A 664 23.08 17.05 0.35
CA GLY A 664 24.25 16.28 0.72
C GLY A 664 24.54 15.13 -0.23
N VAL A 665 25.64 14.43 -0.01
CA VAL A 665 26.05 13.24 -0.74
C VAL A 665 25.37 12.02 -0.15
N ILE A 666 24.77 11.18 -0.99
CA ILE A 666 24.17 9.90 -0.57
C ILE A 666 25.15 8.77 -0.89
N ILE A 667 25.47 7.95 0.11
CA ILE A 667 26.34 6.77 -0.01
C ILE A 667 25.56 5.55 0.49
N GLY A 668 25.60 4.44 -0.21
CA GLY A 668 25.01 3.19 0.23
C GLY A 668 24.32 2.37 -0.85
N GLU A 669 23.25 1.70 -0.50
CA GLU A 669 22.44 0.89 -1.41
C GLU A 669 21.18 1.68 -1.83
N ASN A 670 20.56 1.24 -2.93
CA ASN A 670 19.29 1.81 -3.38
C ASN A 670 18.21 1.67 -2.30
N SER A 671 17.31 2.65 -2.26
CA SER A 671 16.10 2.58 -1.42
C SER A 671 15.08 1.57 -1.97
N ALA A 672 13.94 1.40 -1.30
CA ALA A 672 12.98 0.33 -1.59
C ALA A 672 12.30 0.41 -2.97
N GLY A 673 12.17 1.60 -3.55
CA GLY A 673 11.59 1.78 -4.87
C GLY A 673 10.09 1.98 -4.90
N ILE A 674 9.48 2.47 -3.80
CA ILE A 674 8.05 2.74 -3.74
C ILE A 674 7.72 3.90 -2.82
N SER A 675 6.84 4.77 -3.26
CA SER A 675 6.28 5.83 -2.44
C SER A 675 4.84 6.15 -2.83
N GLY A 676 4.11 6.71 -1.89
CA GLY A 676 2.71 7.09 -2.02
C GLY A 676 1.90 6.69 -0.79
N ALA A 677 0.72 7.29 -0.61
CA ALA A 677 -0.15 6.94 0.49
C ALA A 677 -0.69 5.51 0.35
N ILE A 678 -0.76 4.82 1.49
CA ILE A 678 -1.22 3.42 1.57
C ILE A 678 -2.75 3.38 1.52
N ASN A 679 -3.30 2.38 0.84
CA ASN A 679 -4.69 1.95 0.96
C ASN A 679 -4.75 0.51 1.47
N THR A 680 -5.87 0.11 2.06
CA THR A 680 -6.01 -1.23 2.65
C THR A 680 -7.34 -1.86 2.23
N ALA A 681 -7.25 -3.01 1.57
CA ALA A 681 -8.42 -3.83 1.23
C ALA A 681 -8.70 -4.86 2.32
N THR A 682 -9.96 -5.01 2.71
CA THR A 682 -10.42 -6.14 3.52
C THR A 682 -11.06 -7.18 2.61
N LEU A 683 -10.46 -8.36 2.55
CA LEU A 683 -10.86 -9.44 1.68
C LEU A 683 -12.01 -10.27 2.26
N PRO A 684 -12.70 -11.13 1.47
CA PRO A 684 -13.79 -11.99 1.93
C PRO A 684 -13.48 -12.89 3.12
N SER A 685 -12.24 -13.36 3.26
CA SER A 685 -11.78 -14.11 4.44
C SER A 685 -11.60 -13.26 5.69
N GLY A 686 -11.64 -11.94 5.57
CA GLY A 686 -11.27 -10.98 6.61
C GLY A 686 -9.79 -10.61 6.61
N LEU A 687 -8.96 -11.21 5.74
CA LEU A 687 -7.56 -10.81 5.55
C LEU A 687 -7.50 -9.37 5.04
N LYS A 688 -6.62 -8.58 5.64
CA LYS A 688 -6.33 -7.23 5.18
C LYS A 688 -5.05 -7.22 4.34
N VAL A 689 -5.10 -6.53 3.21
CA VAL A 689 -3.95 -6.36 2.31
C VAL A 689 -3.77 -4.87 2.05
N SER A 690 -2.64 -4.34 2.46
CA SER A 690 -2.25 -2.97 2.17
C SER A 690 -1.49 -2.88 0.85
N PHE A 691 -1.57 -1.74 0.18
CA PHE A 691 -0.89 -1.47 -1.09
C PHE A 691 -0.79 0.05 -1.31
N SER A 692 0.03 0.49 -2.26
CA SER A 692 0.09 1.89 -2.67
C SER A 692 -1.18 2.28 -3.43
N GLY A 693 -1.98 3.14 -2.83
CA GLY A 693 -3.17 3.72 -3.49
C GLY A 693 -2.88 5.01 -4.24
N GLN A 694 -1.69 5.58 -4.06
CA GLN A 694 -1.21 6.79 -4.71
C GLN A 694 0.21 6.61 -5.20
N ARG A 695 0.61 7.45 -6.15
CA ARG A 695 1.95 7.50 -6.71
C ARG A 695 2.61 8.81 -6.35
N ALA A 696 3.84 8.76 -5.86
CA ALA A 696 4.70 9.92 -5.71
C ALA A 696 5.67 10.00 -6.89
N TYR A 697 5.94 11.23 -7.34
CA TYR A 697 6.92 11.49 -8.38
C TYR A 697 8.24 11.99 -7.79
N SER A 698 9.33 11.83 -8.53
CA SER A 698 10.63 12.35 -8.15
C SER A 698 10.68 13.89 -8.14
N ASN A 699 11.54 14.44 -7.29
CA ASN A 699 11.88 15.86 -7.27
C ASN A 699 12.61 16.34 -8.55
N SER A 700 13.12 15.42 -9.37
CA SER A 700 13.69 15.74 -10.67
C SER A 700 12.66 16.17 -11.72
N GLY A 701 11.40 15.93 -11.42
CA GLY A 701 10.28 16.06 -12.37
C GLY A 701 9.73 14.69 -12.73
N MET A 702 8.86 14.64 -13.77
CA MET A 702 8.16 13.39 -14.13
C MET A 702 9.01 12.41 -14.97
N GLU A 703 10.20 12.80 -15.38
CA GLU A 703 11.06 11.96 -16.24
C GLU A 703 11.85 10.91 -15.44
N GLU A 704 12.12 11.17 -14.15
CA GLU A 704 12.77 10.20 -13.27
C GLU A 704 11.76 9.71 -12.25
N ASP A 705 11.42 8.43 -12.35
CA ASP A 705 10.62 7.69 -11.40
C ASP A 705 11.53 6.73 -10.63
N TYR A 706 11.47 6.77 -9.31
CA TYR A 706 12.22 5.82 -8.49
C TYR A 706 11.46 4.52 -8.22
N TYR A 707 10.27 4.34 -8.82
CA TYR A 707 9.55 3.06 -8.74
C TYR A 707 10.44 1.92 -9.27
N ILE A 708 10.46 0.80 -8.55
CA ILE A 708 11.31 -0.38 -8.76
C ILE A 708 12.79 -0.14 -8.43
N ASN A 709 13.40 0.95 -8.89
CA ASN A 709 14.84 1.15 -8.75
C ASN A 709 15.24 1.81 -7.43
N GLY A 710 14.31 2.47 -6.77
CA GLY A 710 14.59 3.30 -5.62
C GLY A 710 15.40 4.55 -5.95
N VAL A 711 15.71 5.32 -4.92
CA VAL A 711 16.64 6.43 -5.03
C VAL A 711 18.05 5.85 -5.08
N THR A 712 18.69 5.94 -6.22
CA THR A 712 20.08 5.49 -6.40
C THR A 712 21.03 6.49 -5.72
N PRO A 713 21.90 6.05 -4.80
CA PRO A 713 22.89 6.90 -4.16
C PRO A 713 23.85 7.57 -5.16
N HIS A 714 24.51 8.66 -4.73
CA HIS A 714 25.61 9.26 -5.50
C HIS A 714 26.80 8.30 -5.58
N ILE A 715 27.08 7.57 -4.48
CA ILE A 715 28.12 6.54 -4.41
C ILE A 715 27.46 5.24 -3.98
N VAL A 716 27.32 4.30 -4.94
CA VAL A 716 26.71 2.98 -4.66
C VAL A 716 27.75 2.08 -3.98
N VAL A 717 27.42 1.59 -2.80
CA VAL A 717 28.25 0.70 -1.98
C VAL A 717 27.40 -0.45 -1.46
N ASN A 718 27.52 -1.62 -2.06
CA ASN A 718 26.80 -2.82 -1.64
C ASN A 718 27.62 -3.59 -0.59
N THR A 719 26.93 -4.14 0.39
CA THR A 719 27.54 -5.02 1.40
C THR A 719 27.84 -6.38 0.78
N THR A 720 29.07 -6.87 0.90
CA THR A 720 29.50 -8.17 0.39
C THR A 720 29.48 -9.26 1.46
N VAL A 721 29.50 -10.54 1.04
CA VAL A 721 29.66 -11.70 1.95
C VAL A 721 30.94 -11.53 2.78
N LYS A 722 32.01 -11.02 2.15
CA LYS A 722 33.29 -10.80 2.83
C LYS A 722 33.21 -9.70 3.89
N ASP A 723 32.52 -8.60 3.62
CA ASP A 723 32.35 -7.51 4.59
C ASP A 723 31.62 -8.01 5.85
N LEU A 724 30.55 -8.80 5.67
CA LEU A 724 29.83 -9.44 6.79
C LEU A 724 30.76 -10.39 7.58
N ALA A 725 31.55 -11.20 6.92
CA ALA A 725 32.47 -12.13 7.56
C ALA A 725 33.61 -11.42 8.31
N ASP A 726 34.06 -10.26 7.82
CA ASP A 726 35.12 -9.45 8.42
C ASP A 726 34.56 -8.45 9.47
N GLY A 727 33.22 -8.33 9.62
CA GLY A 727 32.57 -7.40 10.53
C GLY A 727 32.75 -5.93 10.12
N LYS A 728 32.84 -5.65 8.80
CA LYS A 728 33.02 -4.31 8.25
C LYS A 728 31.73 -3.64 7.86
N ASP A 729 31.69 -2.34 7.96
CA ASP A 729 30.66 -1.46 7.41
C ASP A 729 31.21 -0.69 6.19
N PRO A 730 31.11 -1.24 4.98
CA PRO A 730 31.75 -0.65 3.81
C PRO A 730 31.18 0.73 3.45
N GLN A 731 29.92 0.98 3.77
CA GLN A 731 29.25 2.25 3.48
C GLN A 731 29.76 3.35 4.41
N PHE A 732 29.85 3.06 5.71
CA PHE A 732 30.41 3.99 6.71
C PHE A 732 31.91 4.22 6.47
N GLU A 733 32.68 3.16 6.17
CA GLU A 733 34.10 3.30 5.80
C GLU A 733 34.29 4.16 4.54
N THR A 734 33.36 4.09 3.59
CA THR A 734 33.39 4.94 2.37
C THR A 734 33.12 6.39 2.71
N ALA A 735 32.17 6.67 3.61
CA ALA A 735 31.91 8.03 4.10
C ALA A 735 33.17 8.65 4.75
N LEU A 736 33.84 7.90 5.61
CA LEU A 736 35.07 8.37 6.25
C LEU A 736 36.20 8.62 5.22
N LYS A 737 36.38 7.72 4.23
CA LYS A 737 37.37 7.94 3.15
C LYS A 737 37.06 9.17 2.31
N MET A 738 35.79 9.48 2.08
CA MET A 738 35.40 10.70 1.38
C MET A 738 35.81 11.95 2.18
N ILE A 739 35.57 11.94 3.50
CA ILE A 739 35.99 13.01 4.40
C ILE A 739 37.50 13.20 4.39
N ASP A 740 38.25 12.11 4.40
CA ASP A 740 39.73 12.12 4.33
C ASP A 740 40.29 12.48 2.94
N ASN A 741 39.46 12.86 1.98
CA ASN A 741 39.85 13.13 0.59
C ASN A 741 40.60 11.97 -0.09
N GLN A 742 40.22 10.73 0.23
CA GLN A 742 40.81 9.49 -0.33
C GLN A 742 39.95 8.86 -1.43
N LEU A 743 38.82 9.50 -1.82
CA LEU A 743 37.90 9.08 -2.88
C LEU A 743 38.00 10.00 -4.11
#